data_1ea5225c2cbe4e1223a21708a6f5fcec
#
_entry.id   1ea5225c2cbe4e1223a21708a6f5fcec
#
_cell.length_a   1.000
_cell.length_b   1.000
_cell.length_c   1.000
_cell.angle_alpha   90.00
_cell.angle_beta   90.00
_cell.angle_gamma   90.00
#
_symmetry.space_group_name_H-M   'P 1'
#
loop_
_entity.id
_entity.type
_entity.pdbx_description
1 polymer ?
#
loop_
_entity_poly.entity_id
_entity_poly.type
_entity_poly.pdbx_seq_one_letter_code
_entity_poly.pdbx_strand_id
1 'polypeptide(L)'
;MTLPLLPRHDSDMPTAYQRTLRLRLMLLALGVCLWAGVIVVRLVQLQVLDRSKYEVQAARQSERTINLDPRRGPILDRNGRQLAVSVDVESIYAVPTDIDDPVRSARELATALQLDAAARRTLQAQLQRTRAFVWVRRKVDAATAQAVRDLQLEGVGFVTENRRYYPQRELASQVIGYVGLDNTGMSGIEYAFEDDIKGRAQKMVIRTDARRRPLGHIDKPSTDGHTVVLTLDESIQHVAERELERAVAETGSVAGVAIVMDPHTGEILALANHPTFNPNRFQAYPSARWRNRAVSDSFEPGSVFKIFTAAAALQEKVVDPDEVIDCGHGFVEVAGVRINDHDVFDQLRFREVMAKSSDVGVVRVAQRLGRENFNRYMRGFGFGSPTGVDLPGETGGLLRPTERWSALSLASLSFGQEIGVTALQLASAVAAVANGGALMRPTIVRRVEDRDGNVIRSTPPVSVRRVLEPATVTAVTALLEGVVEGGTGKLAAIPGYRVAGKTGTAQKIDASGRYSMIDHVASFVGYVPASRPAVVVLVSLDTPRGPRNQGGDVAAPLFARIAEPALRRLAVPSDDPTRVLRAAAPPAARVMPASYVPANAPAASDDDDGRMPDLRGRSAREAAITAARRGLVVELKGSGRVVDQRPEAGAAIEAGMSCRLDLARPGGQAPR
;
A
#
# COMPACT_ATOMS: atom_id res chain seq x y z
N MET A 1 31.92 -88.59 -62.63
CA MET A 1 30.51 -88.54 -62.32
C MET A 1 29.91 -87.36 -63.10
N THR A 2 29.35 -87.67 -64.27
CA THR A 2 28.91 -86.79 -65.34
C THR A 2 27.45 -86.36 -65.07
N LEU A 3 27.21 -85.06 -64.94
CA LEU A 3 25.84 -84.50 -64.89
C LEU A 3 25.29 -84.39 -66.32
N PRO A 4 24.04 -84.74 -66.55
CA PRO A 4 23.45 -84.68 -67.89
C PRO A 4 23.02 -83.23 -68.20
N LEU A 5 23.33 -82.85 -69.47
CA LEU A 5 22.87 -81.59 -70.08
C LEU A 5 21.34 -81.62 -70.28
N LEU A 6 20.67 -80.58 -69.77
CA LEU A 6 19.26 -80.31 -70.03
C LEU A 6 19.06 -79.81 -71.47
N PRO A 7 18.03 -80.26 -72.18
CA PRO A 7 17.79 -79.88 -73.57
C PRO A 7 17.37 -78.43 -73.71
N ARG A 8 17.94 -77.71 -74.65
CA ARG A 8 17.45 -76.39 -75.08
C ARG A 8 16.08 -76.57 -75.74
N HIS A 9 15.09 -75.97 -75.10
CA HIS A 9 13.79 -75.80 -75.73
C HIS A 9 13.85 -74.52 -76.58
N ASP A 10 14.06 -74.73 -77.90
CA ASP A 10 13.78 -73.70 -78.91
C ASP A 10 12.24 -73.65 -79.09
N SER A 11 11.65 -72.73 -78.47
CA SER A 11 10.22 -72.41 -78.69
C SER A 11 10.15 -71.30 -79.73
N ASP A 12 10.10 -71.69 -80.98
CA ASP A 12 9.71 -70.83 -82.11
C ASP A 12 8.25 -70.42 -81.91
N MET A 13 8.06 -69.32 -81.20
CA MET A 13 6.71 -68.68 -81.10
C MET A 13 6.40 -68.03 -82.46
N PRO A 14 5.18 -68.20 -82.97
CA PRO A 14 4.81 -67.65 -84.28
C PRO A 14 5.03 -66.12 -84.31
N THR A 15 5.65 -65.62 -85.33
CA THR A 15 5.96 -64.17 -85.51
C THR A 15 4.81 -63.21 -85.36
N ALA A 16 3.57 -63.67 -85.61
CA ALA A 16 2.33 -62.98 -85.41
C ALA A 16 2.02 -62.74 -83.91
N TYR A 17 2.34 -63.74 -83.05
CA TYR A 17 2.10 -63.62 -81.61
C TYR A 17 3.10 -62.67 -80.93
N GLN A 18 4.33 -62.73 -81.40
CA GLN A 18 5.33 -61.77 -80.89
C GLN A 18 5.03 -60.33 -81.30
N ARG A 19 4.47 -60.09 -82.50
CA ARG A 19 3.98 -58.73 -82.87
C ARG A 19 2.80 -58.26 -82.06
N THR A 20 1.83 -59.12 -81.81
CA THR A 20 0.70 -58.75 -80.92
C THR A 20 1.09 -58.53 -79.46
N LEU A 21 2.06 -59.31 -78.92
CA LEU A 21 2.61 -59.14 -77.59
C LEU A 21 3.35 -57.82 -77.46
N ARG A 22 4.22 -57.51 -78.46
CA ARG A 22 4.97 -56.24 -78.54
C ARG A 22 3.98 -55.05 -78.63
N LEU A 23 2.94 -55.15 -79.44
CA LEU A 23 1.92 -54.09 -79.54
C LEU A 23 1.17 -53.87 -78.18
N ARG A 24 0.80 -54.96 -77.54
CA ARG A 24 0.15 -54.89 -76.20
C ARG A 24 1.09 -54.29 -75.12
N LEU A 25 2.37 -54.71 -75.17
CA LEU A 25 3.38 -54.16 -74.28
C LEU A 25 3.67 -52.69 -74.58
N MET A 26 3.69 -52.26 -75.84
CA MET A 26 3.83 -50.86 -76.24
C MET A 26 2.61 -50.03 -75.80
N LEU A 27 1.39 -50.58 -75.97
CA LEU A 27 0.16 -49.90 -75.51
C LEU A 27 0.12 -49.77 -73.97
N LEU A 28 0.53 -50.83 -73.27
CA LEU A 28 0.68 -50.79 -71.81
C LEU A 28 1.75 -49.77 -71.39
N ALA A 29 2.92 -49.76 -72.02
CA ALA A 29 3.96 -48.79 -71.74
C ALA A 29 3.54 -47.38 -72.11
N LEU A 30 2.80 -47.17 -73.21
CA LEU A 30 2.21 -45.84 -73.54
C LEU A 30 1.20 -45.44 -72.51
N GLY A 31 0.32 -46.34 -72.02
CA GLY A 31 -0.66 -46.09 -70.97
C GLY A 31 0.03 -45.67 -69.66
N VAL A 32 1.12 -46.38 -69.27
CA VAL A 32 1.91 -46.04 -68.10
C VAL A 32 2.60 -44.66 -68.21
N CYS A 33 3.16 -44.39 -69.43
CA CYS A 33 3.78 -43.07 -69.69
C CYS A 33 2.77 -41.94 -69.67
N LEU A 34 1.58 -42.19 -70.27
CA LEU A 34 0.50 -41.17 -70.21
C LEU A 34 0.00 -40.94 -68.82
N TRP A 35 -0.18 -41.99 -68.02
CA TRP A 35 -0.53 -41.91 -66.60
C TRP A 35 0.56 -41.19 -65.80
N ALA A 36 1.84 -41.52 -65.98
CA ALA A 36 2.94 -40.79 -65.34
C ALA A 36 2.97 -39.33 -65.76
N GLY A 37 2.68 -39.00 -67.03
CA GLY A 37 2.58 -37.64 -67.54
C GLY A 37 1.45 -36.84 -66.77
N VAL A 38 0.29 -37.48 -66.60
CA VAL A 38 -0.82 -36.88 -65.85
C VAL A 38 -0.43 -36.60 -64.36
N ILE A 39 0.30 -37.54 -63.76
CA ILE A 39 0.81 -37.35 -62.38
C ILE A 39 1.79 -36.18 -62.35
N VAL A 40 2.75 -36.11 -63.30
CA VAL A 40 3.70 -34.98 -63.34
C VAL A 40 3.01 -33.66 -63.54
N VAL A 41 2.04 -33.55 -64.45
CA VAL A 41 1.26 -32.35 -64.69
C VAL A 41 0.51 -31.98 -63.39
N ARG A 42 -0.10 -32.95 -62.71
CA ARG A 42 -0.78 -32.72 -61.45
C ARG A 42 0.16 -32.29 -60.34
N LEU A 43 1.35 -32.87 -60.24
CA LEU A 43 2.37 -32.44 -59.31
C LEU A 43 2.85 -31.01 -59.55
N VAL A 44 3.09 -30.66 -60.83
CA VAL A 44 3.43 -29.27 -61.20
C VAL A 44 2.32 -28.32 -60.82
N GLN A 45 1.05 -28.67 -61.10
CA GLN A 45 -0.07 -27.88 -60.71
C GLN A 45 -0.11 -27.68 -59.18
N LEU A 46 0.02 -28.74 -58.38
CA LEU A 46 -0.05 -28.69 -56.92
C LEU A 46 1.15 -28.00 -56.27
N GLN A 47 2.37 -28.26 -56.78
CA GLN A 47 3.61 -27.80 -56.15
C GLN A 47 4.11 -26.45 -56.68
N VAL A 48 3.71 -26.05 -57.91
CA VAL A 48 4.16 -24.80 -58.50
C VAL A 48 3.00 -23.80 -58.64
N LEU A 49 1.91 -24.18 -59.31
CA LEU A 49 0.82 -23.24 -59.61
C LEU A 49 -0.08 -22.97 -58.40
N ASP A 50 -0.47 -24.00 -57.66
CA ASP A 50 -1.34 -23.88 -56.50
C ASP A 50 -0.56 -23.85 -55.16
N ARG A 51 0.76 -23.77 -55.19
CA ARG A 51 1.65 -23.82 -54.00
C ARG A 51 1.24 -22.80 -52.94
N SER A 52 1.06 -21.54 -53.32
CA SER A 52 0.69 -20.45 -52.40
C SER A 52 -0.67 -20.70 -51.74
N LYS A 53 -1.63 -21.26 -52.46
CA LYS A 53 -2.95 -21.61 -51.92
C LYS A 53 -2.87 -22.70 -50.84
N TYR A 54 -2.09 -23.75 -51.11
CA TYR A 54 -1.92 -24.84 -50.14
C TYR A 54 -1.03 -24.46 -48.96
N GLU A 55 -0.02 -23.60 -49.15
CA GLU A 55 0.77 -23.02 -48.07
C GLU A 55 -0.12 -22.18 -47.13
N VAL A 56 -1.03 -21.33 -47.65
CA VAL A 56 -1.98 -20.58 -46.85
C VAL A 56 -2.96 -21.50 -46.10
N GLN A 57 -3.43 -22.56 -46.76
CA GLN A 57 -4.30 -23.54 -46.08
C GLN A 57 -3.56 -24.33 -44.98
N ALA A 58 -2.35 -24.76 -45.22
CA ALA A 58 -1.49 -25.44 -44.26
C ALA A 58 -1.16 -24.53 -43.07
N ALA A 59 -0.84 -23.24 -43.33
CA ALA A 59 -0.63 -22.25 -42.30
C ALA A 59 -1.89 -22.06 -41.43
N ARG A 60 -3.08 -21.93 -42.06
CA ARG A 60 -4.36 -21.83 -41.31
C ARG A 60 -4.67 -23.05 -40.45
N GLN A 61 -4.23 -24.24 -40.85
CA GLN A 61 -4.43 -25.49 -40.10
C GLN A 61 -3.39 -25.68 -39.00
N SER A 62 -2.13 -25.26 -39.22
CA SER A 62 -1.01 -25.49 -38.33
C SER A 62 -0.67 -24.27 -37.46
N GLU A 63 -1.00 -23.06 -37.89
CA GLU A 63 -0.71 -21.84 -37.18
C GLU A 63 -1.87 -21.43 -36.29
N ARG A 64 -1.58 -21.14 -35.02
CA ARG A 64 -2.54 -20.64 -34.04
C ARG A 64 -2.00 -19.36 -33.45
N THR A 65 -2.83 -18.33 -33.48
CA THR A 65 -2.54 -17.09 -32.78
C THR A 65 -2.90 -17.25 -31.31
N ILE A 66 -1.91 -17.11 -30.43
CA ILE A 66 -2.11 -17.05 -29.00
C ILE A 66 -1.97 -15.59 -28.57
N ASN A 67 -2.93 -15.10 -27.81
CA ASN A 67 -2.78 -13.83 -27.10
C ASN A 67 -1.94 -14.09 -25.85
N LEU A 68 -0.81 -13.42 -25.73
CA LEU A 68 -0.01 -13.42 -24.51
C LEU A 68 -0.49 -12.27 -23.65
N ASP A 69 -1.21 -12.58 -22.57
CA ASP A 69 -1.59 -11.61 -21.56
C ASP A 69 -0.36 -11.28 -20.70
N PRO A 70 0.07 -10.02 -20.65
CA PRO A 70 1.23 -9.61 -19.87
C PRO A 70 0.93 -9.73 -18.38
N ARG A 71 1.97 -10.03 -17.60
CA ARG A 71 1.90 -9.84 -16.16
C ARG A 71 2.09 -8.37 -15.83
N ARG A 72 1.27 -7.84 -14.93
CA ARG A 72 1.51 -6.50 -14.38
C ARG A 72 2.82 -6.51 -13.61
N GLY A 73 3.65 -5.50 -13.85
CA GLY A 73 4.92 -5.30 -13.16
C GLY A 73 4.73 -5.15 -11.64
N PRO A 74 5.69 -5.57 -10.82
CA PRO A 74 5.60 -5.43 -9.38
C PRO A 74 5.66 -3.96 -8.93
N ILE A 75 5.02 -3.66 -7.79
CA ILE A 75 5.21 -2.41 -7.06
C ILE A 75 6.02 -2.75 -5.82
N LEU A 76 7.14 -2.06 -5.63
CA LEU A 76 8.09 -2.29 -4.55
C LEU A 76 8.19 -1.06 -3.65
N ASP A 77 8.54 -1.26 -2.38
CA ASP A 77 8.96 -0.19 -1.49
C ASP A 77 10.38 0.30 -1.87
N ARG A 78 10.89 1.33 -1.19
CA ARG A 78 12.23 1.90 -1.43
C ARG A 78 13.38 0.92 -1.23
N ASN A 79 13.15 -0.17 -0.49
CA ASN A 79 14.12 -1.22 -0.14
C ASN A 79 13.95 -2.50 -0.98
N GLY A 80 13.05 -2.48 -1.98
CA GLY A 80 12.80 -3.63 -2.86
C GLY A 80 11.80 -4.65 -2.31
N ARG A 81 11.07 -4.36 -1.23
CA ARG A 81 10.03 -5.24 -0.69
C ARG A 81 8.76 -5.15 -1.53
N GLN A 82 8.12 -6.28 -1.74
CA GLN A 82 6.95 -6.40 -2.61
C GLN A 82 5.68 -5.89 -1.94
N LEU A 83 5.11 -4.83 -2.50
CA LEU A 83 3.81 -4.27 -2.09
C LEU A 83 2.66 -4.78 -2.96
N ALA A 84 2.92 -5.00 -4.26
CA ALA A 84 1.97 -5.60 -5.18
C ALA A 84 2.69 -6.46 -6.22
N VAL A 85 2.17 -7.67 -6.48
CA VAL A 85 2.73 -8.63 -7.45
C VAL A 85 1.63 -9.27 -8.27
N SER A 86 1.99 -9.86 -9.41
CA SER A 86 1.08 -10.67 -10.21
C SER A 86 1.39 -12.15 -10.00
N VAL A 87 0.35 -12.93 -9.73
CA VAL A 87 0.43 -14.38 -9.54
C VAL A 87 -0.43 -15.09 -10.58
N ASP A 88 0.04 -16.22 -11.07
CA ASP A 88 -0.75 -17.05 -11.97
C ASP A 88 -1.82 -17.80 -11.19
N VAL A 89 -3.04 -17.73 -11.69
CA VAL A 89 -4.22 -18.39 -11.12
C VAL A 89 -5.04 -18.99 -12.24
N GLU A 90 -5.86 -19.96 -11.93
CA GLU A 90 -6.75 -20.60 -12.91
C GLU A 90 -8.10 -19.89 -12.99
N SER A 91 -8.63 -19.87 -14.20
CA SER A 91 -10.01 -19.46 -14.51
C SER A 91 -10.73 -20.61 -15.13
N ILE A 92 -11.96 -20.85 -14.72
CA ILE A 92 -12.80 -21.96 -15.15
C ILE A 92 -13.71 -21.46 -16.24
N TYR A 93 -13.72 -22.14 -17.38
CA TYR A 93 -14.66 -21.88 -18.47
C TYR A 93 -15.43 -23.15 -18.83
N ALA A 94 -16.50 -22.97 -19.53
CA ALA A 94 -17.28 -24.06 -20.11
C ALA A 94 -17.48 -23.82 -21.61
N VAL A 95 -17.57 -24.91 -22.35
CA VAL A 95 -18.00 -24.99 -23.76
C VAL A 95 -19.39 -25.62 -23.75
N PRO A 96 -20.48 -24.83 -23.75
CA PRO A 96 -21.82 -25.35 -23.59
C PRO A 96 -22.24 -26.41 -24.62
N THR A 97 -21.68 -26.34 -25.84
CA THR A 97 -21.90 -27.33 -26.91
C THR A 97 -21.34 -28.72 -26.62
N ASP A 98 -20.37 -28.81 -25.69
CA ASP A 98 -19.66 -30.03 -25.32
C ASP A 98 -20.17 -30.59 -23.98
N ILE A 99 -21.27 -30.03 -23.43
CA ILE A 99 -21.89 -30.44 -22.16
C ILE A 99 -23.19 -31.20 -22.45
N ASP A 100 -23.23 -32.49 -22.14
CA ASP A 100 -24.40 -33.32 -22.38
C ASP A 100 -25.59 -32.97 -21.47
N ASP A 101 -25.33 -32.74 -20.17
CA ASP A 101 -26.35 -32.36 -19.17
C ASP A 101 -26.01 -31.03 -18.50
N PRO A 102 -26.45 -29.87 -19.05
CA PRO A 102 -26.21 -28.56 -18.50
C PRO A 102 -26.84 -28.36 -17.10
N VAL A 103 -27.89 -29.05 -16.75
CA VAL A 103 -28.57 -28.89 -15.44
C VAL A 103 -27.78 -29.59 -14.35
N ARG A 104 -27.30 -30.79 -14.61
CA ARG A 104 -26.43 -31.56 -13.72
C ARG A 104 -25.11 -30.82 -13.54
N SER A 105 -24.48 -30.44 -14.62
CA SER A 105 -23.15 -29.72 -14.60
C SER A 105 -23.26 -28.40 -13.84
N ALA A 106 -24.32 -27.61 -14.04
CA ALA A 106 -24.54 -26.38 -13.29
C ALA A 106 -24.73 -26.64 -11.79
N ARG A 107 -25.38 -27.74 -11.38
CA ARG A 107 -25.53 -28.09 -9.97
C ARG A 107 -24.24 -28.52 -9.32
N GLU A 108 -23.44 -29.35 -9.99
CA GLU A 108 -22.14 -29.83 -9.48
C GLU A 108 -21.14 -28.70 -9.39
N LEU A 109 -21.04 -27.86 -10.43
CA LEU A 109 -20.23 -26.65 -10.42
C LEU A 109 -20.66 -25.68 -9.31
N ALA A 110 -21.97 -25.47 -9.13
CA ALA A 110 -22.48 -24.59 -8.09
C ALA A 110 -22.11 -25.08 -6.68
N THR A 111 -22.07 -26.36 -6.46
CA THR A 111 -21.66 -26.97 -5.18
C THR A 111 -20.18 -26.79 -4.96
N ALA A 112 -19.31 -27.12 -5.93
CA ALA A 112 -17.87 -26.98 -5.83
C ALA A 112 -17.43 -25.50 -5.68
N LEU A 113 -18.15 -24.58 -6.33
CA LEU A 113 -17.88 -23.14 -6.30
C LEU A 113 -18.61 -22.40 -5.17
N GLN A 114 -19.39 -23.11 -4.35
CA GLN A 114 -20.22 -22.54 -3.27
C GLN A 114 -21.12 -21.38 -3.74
N LEU A 115 -21.78 -21.54 -4.91
CA LEU A 115 -22.65 -20.52 -5.47
C LEU A 115 -24.01 -20.51 -4.77
N ASP A 116 -24.56 -19.32 -4.58
CA ASP A 116 -25.94 -19.18 -4.12
C ASP A 116 -26.95 -19.60 -5.19
N ALA A 117 -28.26 -19.68 -4.79
CA ALA A 117 -29.30 -20.12 -5.66
C ALA A 117 -29.51 -19.22 -6.91
N ALA A 118 -29.20 -17.93 -6.82
CA ALA A 118 -29.34 -17.00 -7.93
C ALA A 118 -28.20 -17.17 -8.94
N ALA A 119 -26.95 -17.24 -8.45
CA ALA A 119 -25.76 -17.50 -9.27
C ALA A 119 -25.84 -18.87 -9.97
N ARG A 120 -26.34 -19.91 -9.27
CA ARG A 120 -26.57 -21.23 -9.88
C ARG A 120 -27.56 -21.15 -11.03
N ARG A 121 -28.69 -20.44 -10.87
CA ARG A 121 -29.68 -20.27 -11.96
C ARG A 121 -29.09 -19.55 -13.15
N THR A 122 -28.30 -18.52 -12.90
CA THR A 122 -27.62 -17.78 -13.93
C THR A 122 -26.63 -18.65 -14.70
N LEU A 123 -25.79 -19.43 -13.99
CA LEU A 123 -24.87 -20.39 -14.59
C LEU A 123 -25.59 -21.43 -15.43
N GLN A 124 -26.66 -22.04 -14.90
CA GLN A 124 -27.49 -23.00 -15.64
C GLN A 124 -28.03 -22.41 -16.94
N ALA A 125 -28.60 -21.19 -16.89
CA ALA A 125 -29.10 -20.52 -18.07
C ALA A 125 -28.00 -20.20 -19.10
N GLN A 126 -26.77 -19.94 -18.64
CA GLN A 126 -25.60 -19.73 -19.52
C GLN A 126 -25.15 -21.03 -20.19
N LEU A 127 -25.12 -22.15 -19.46
CA LEU A 127 -24.72 -23.46 -19.99
C LEU A 127 -25.76 -24.07 -20.96
N GLN A 128 -27.01 -23.62 -20.89
CA GLN A 128 -28.06 -24.04 -21.84
C GLN A 128 -28.05 -23.28 -23.17
N ARG A 129 -27.21 -22.25 -23.31
CA ARG A 129 -27.13 -21.48 -24.54
C ARG A 129 -26.17 -22.14 -25.53
N THR A 130 -26.48 -22.09 -26.82
CA THR A 130 -25.56 -22.53 -27.91
C THR A 130 -24.43 -21.54 -28.08
N ARG A 131 -23.43 -21.61 -27.22
CA ARG A 131 -22.22 -20.77 -27.26
C ARG A 131 -20.98 -21.64 -27.19
N ALA A 132 -19.93 -21.21 -27.90
CA ALA A 132 -18.64 -21.91 -27.91
C ALA A 132 -17.80 -21.65 -26.67
N PHE A 133 -18.19 -20.71 -25.79
CA PHE A 133 -17.42 -20.33 -24.62
C PHE A 133 -18.26 -19.53 -23.60
N VAL A 134 -18.15 -19.91 -22.33
CA VAL A 134 -18.76 -19.20 -21.19
C VAL A 134 -17.80 -19.24 -20.00
N TRP A 135 -17.56 -18.10 -19.39
CA TRP A 135 -16.86 -18.08 -18.09
C TRP A 135 -17.75 -18.67 -16.99
N VAL A 136 -17.26 -19.70 -16.31
CA VAL A 136 -17.89 -20.25 -15.10
C VAL A 136 -17.47 -19.44 -13.89
N ARG A 137 -16.17 -19.30 -13.67
CA ARG A 137 -15.60 -18.42 -12.64
C ARG A 137 -14.15 -18.08 -12.99
N ARG A 138 -13.83 -16.78 -12.92
CA ARG A 138 -12.48 -16.32 -13.22
C ARG A 138 -11.65 -16.21 -11.95
N LYS A 139 -10.33 -16.43 -12.09
CA LYS A 139 -9.29 -16.16 -11.09
C LYS A 139 -9.57 -16.84 -9.74
N VAL A 140 -9.84 -18.13 -9.80
CA VAL A 140 -10.06 -18.95 -8.59
C VAL A 140 -8.74 -19.30 -7.90
N ASP A 141 -8.81 -19.68 -6.63
CA ASP A 141 -7.67 -20.27 -5.93
C ASP A 141 -7.44 -21.73 -6.36
N ALA A 142 -6.24 -22.25 -6.05
CA ALA A 142 -5.84 -23.58 -6.47
C ALA A 142 -6.75 -24.69 -5.89
N ALA A 143 -7.25 -24.53 -4.66
CA ALA A 143 -8.13 -25.50 -4.04
C ALA A 143 -9.50 -25.58 -4.75
N THR A 144 -10.05 -24.41 -5.08
CA THR A 144 -11.30 -24.31 -5.86
C THR A 144 -11.12 -24.87 -7.26
N ALA A 145 -10.00 -24.58 -7.95
CA ALA A 145 -9.71 -25.15 -9.27
C ALA A 145 -9.62 -26.67 -9.20
N GLN A 146 -8.95 -27.21 -8.18
CA GLN A 146 -8.80 -28.65 -8.00
C GLN A 146 -10.16 -29.32 -7.70
N ALA A 147 -10.99 -28.74 -6.84
CA ALA A 147 -12.33 -29.25 -6.54
C ALA A 147 -13.22 -29.36 -7.80
N VAL A 148 -13.11 -28.39 -8.73
CA VAL A 148 -13.84 -28.46 -10.01
C VAL A 148 -13.19 -29.48 -10.96
N ARG A 149 -11.87 -29.63 -10.97
CA ARG A 149 -11.16 -30.62 -11.80
C ARG A 149 -11.52 -32.05 -11.42
N ASP A 150 -11.70 -32.30 -10.12
CA ASP A 150 -12.05 -33.61 -9.58
C ASP A 150 -13.49 -34.05 -10.00
N LEU A 151 -14.34 -33.11 -10.42
CA LEU A 151 -15.66 -33.43 -10.97
C LEU A 151 -15.61 -34.08 -12.38
N GLN A 152 -14.48 -33.93 -13.09
CA GLN A 152 -14.25 -34.49 -14.42
C GLN A 152 -15.37 -34.20 -15.42
N LEU A 153 -15.96 -32.99 -15.38
CA LEU A 153 -17.05 -32.60 -16.25
C LEU A 153 -16.60 -32.37 -17.68
N GLU A 154 -17.27 -33.02 -18.65
CA GLU A 154 -17.05 -32.75 -20.07
C GLU A 154 -17.45 -31.33 -20.41
N GLY A 155 -16.73 -30.70 -21.34
CA GLY A 155 -16.96 -29.32 -21.74
C GLY A 155 -16.50 -28.27 -20.72
N VAL A 156 -15.93 -28.65 -19.57
CA VAL A 156 -15.36 -27.73 -18.59
C VAL A 156 -13.83 -27.71 -18.70
N GLY A 157 -13.25 -26.52 -18.84
CA GLY A 157 -11.81 -26.36 -19.00
C GLY A 157 -11.24 -25.28 -18.09
N PHE A 158 -9.90 -25.21 -18.07
CA PHE A 158 -9.14 -24.27 -17.25
C PHE A 158 -8.20 -23.46 -18.13
N VAL A 159 -8.07 -22.17 -17.82
CA VAL A 159 -7.10 -21.28 -18.45
C VAL A 159 -6.36 -20.52 -17.38
N THR A 160 -5.04 -20.38 -17.53
CA THR A 160 -4.22 -19.58 -16.63
C THR A 160 -4.38 -18.11 -16.96
N GLU A 161 -4.76 -17.33 -15.97
CA GLU A 161 -4.83 -15.87 -15.99
C GLU A 161 -3.91 -15.28 -14.92
N ASN A 162 -3.53 -14.02 -15.09
CA ASN A 162 -2.80 -13.27 -14.08
C ASN A 162 -3.77 -12.62 -13.10
N ARG A 163 -3.51 -12.77 -11.79
CA ARG A 163 -4.24 -12.08 -10.73
C ARG A 163 -3.30 -11.18 -9.96
N ARG A 164 -3.71 -9.93 -9.76
CA ARG A 164 -2.98 -9.01 -8.88
C ARG A 164 -3.14 -9.44 -7.44
N TYR A 165 -2.04 -9.45 -6.69
CA TYR A 165 -1.99 -9.83 -5.29
C TYR A 165 -1.19 -8.81 -4.49
N TYR A 166 -1.71 -8.44 -3.33
CA TYR A 166 -1.14 -7.48 -2.40
C TYR A 166 -0.75 -8.23 -1.12
N PRO A 167 0.54 -8.62 -0.96
CA PRO A 167 0.99 -9.48 0.13
C PRO A 167 0.74 -8.87 1.51
N GLN A 168 0.89 -7.56 1.62
CA GLN A 168 0.73 -6.80 2.86
C GLN A 168 -0.72 -6.35 3.12
N ARG A 169 -1.68 -6.82 2.32
CA ARG A 169 -3.12 -6.58 2.47
C ARG A 169 -3.45 -5.09 2.54
N GLU A 170 -3.78 -4.57 3.75
CA GLU A 170 -4.25 -3.20 3.98
C GLU A 170 -3.12 -2.16 3.87
N LEU A 171 -1.85 -2.57 3.94
CA LEU A 171 -0.70 -1.66 3.98
C LEU A 171 -0.64 -0.76 2.74
N ALA A 172 -0.60 0.54 2.96
CA ALA A 172 -0.56 1.59 1.93
C ALA A 172 -1.66 1.46 0.85
N SER A 173 -2.80 0.85 1.21
CA SER A 173 -3.84 0.47 0.25
C SER A 173 -4.35 1.64 -0.60
N GLN A 174 -4.55 2.83 -0.02
CA GLN A 174 -5.01 4.01 -0.76
C GLN A 174 -3.92 4.62 -1.64
N VAL A 175 -2.64 4.36 -1.33
CA VAL A 175 -1.50 4.78 -2.16
C VAL A 175 -1.30 3.81 -3.31
N ILE A 176 -1.17 2.51 -3.02
CA ILE A 176 -0.97 1.49 -4.04
C ILE A 176 -2.18 1.42 -4.97
N GLY A 177 -3.38 1.48 -4.40
CA GLY A 177 -4.62 1.31 -5.12
C GLY A 177 -5.00 -0.17 -5.30
N TYR A 178 -5.84 -0.42 -6.30
CA TYR A 178 -6.32 -1.77 -6.63
C TYR A 178 -6.60 -1.89 -8.12
N VAL A 179 -6.71 -3.14 -8.60
CA VAL A 179 -7.05 -3.45 -9.99
C VAL A 179 -8.41 -4.12 -10.09
N GLY A 180 -9.08 -3.90 -11.22
CA GLY A 180 -10.31 -4.59 -11.59
C GLY A 180 -10.08 -6.05 -12.01
N LEU A 181 -11.17 -6.75 -12.35
CA LEU A 181 -11.13 -8.15 -12.78
C LEU A 181 -10.24 -8.36 -14.02
N ASP A 182 -10.19 -7.38 -14.93
CA ASP A 182 -9.41 -7.44 -16.18
C ASP A 182 -7.99 -6.86 -16.01
N ASN A 183 -7.47 -6.82 -14.78
CA ASN A 183 -6.15 -6.31 -14.42
C ASN A 183 -5.91 -4.86 -14.87
N THR A 184 -6.96 -4.03 -14.92
CA THR A 184 -6.86 -2.59 -15.16
C THR A 184 -6.77 -1.86 -13.83
N GLY A 185 -5.83 -0.93 -13.68
CA GLY A 185 -5.66 -0.11 -12.49
C GLY A 185 -6.87 0.81 -12.28
N MET A 186 -7.43 0.82 -11.07
CA MET A 186 -8.65 1.56 -10.75
C MET A 186 -8.40 2.75 -9.83
N SER A 187 -7.32 2.74 -9.07
CA SER A 187 -6.94 3.83 -8.14
C SER A 187 -5.46 3.77 -7.80
N GLY A 188 -4.95 4.82 -7.13
CA GLY A 188 -3.59 4.89 -6.61
C GLY A 188 -2.53 4.75 -7.70
N ILE A 189 -1.39 4.19 -7.34
CA ILE A 189 -0.26 3.93 -8.26
C ILE A 189 -0.65 2.95 -9.37
N GLU A 190 -1.50 1.97 -9.08
CA GLU A 190 -2.01 1.04 -10.08
C GLU A 190 -2.70 1.75 -11.24
N TYR A 191 -3.40 2.87 -10.97
CA TYR A 191 -4.05 3.70 -11.99
C TYR A 191 -3.08 4.71 -12.60
N ALA A 192 -2.33 5.45 -11.77
CA ALA A 192 -1.46 6.53 -12.24
C ALA A 192 -0.32 6.04 -13.14
N PHE A 193 0.16 4.81 -12.92
CA PHE A 193 1.24 4.17 -13.67
C PHE A 193 0.74 2.96 -14.49
N GLU A 194 -0.53 2.97 -14.91
CA GLU A 194 -1.13 1.89 -15.70
C GLU A 194 -0.28 1.53 -16.92
N ASP A 195 0.17 2.53 -17.68
CA ASP A 195 0.95 2.34 -18.93
C ASP A 195 2.32 1.69 -18.68
N ASP A 196 2.93 1.95 -17.51
CA ASP A 196 4.20 1.33 -17.13
C ASP A 196 3.96 -0.09 -16.60
N ILE A 197 2.96 -0.26 -15.72
CA ILE A 197 2.75 -1.48 -14.94
C ILE A 197 2.05 -2.58 -15.75
N LYS A 198 1.11 -2.24 -16.64
CA LYS A 198 0.22 -3.21 -17.30
C LYS A 198 0.93 -4.17 -18.22
N GLY A 199 2.04 -3.74 -18.85
CA GLY A 199 2.68 -4.45 -19.92
C GLY A 199 1.93 -4.35 -21.26
N ARG A 200 2.41 -5.02 -22.27
CA ARG A 200 1.83 -4.96 -23.62
C ARG A 200 1.37 -6.34 -24.07
N ALA A 201 0.06 -6.49 -24.32
CA ALA A 201 -0.48 -7.69 -24.90
C ALA A 201 0.13 -7.93 -26.30
N GLN A 202 0.65 -9.10 -26.54
CA GLN A 202 1.19 -9.50 -27.85
C GLN A 202 0.43 -10.68 -28.41
N LYS A 203 0.27 -10.68 -29.72
CA LYS A 203 -0.23 -11.83 -30.46
C LYS A 203 0.96 -12.62 -30.99
N MET A 204 1.06 -13.87 -30.59
CA MET A 204 2.10 -14.77 -31.04
C MET A 204 1.48 -15.85 -31.90
N VAL A 205 2.05 -16.04 -33.08
CA VAL A 205 1.66 -17.15 -33.95
C VAL A 205 2.56 -18.34 -33.62
N ILE A 206 1.95 -19.43 -33.18
CA ILE A 206 2.63 -20.69 -32.90
C ILE A 206 2.21 -21.73 -33.92
N ARG A 207 3.15 -22.63 -34.31
CA ARG A 207 2.83 -23.81 -35.10
C ARG A 207 2.45 -24.96 -34.17
N THR A 208 1.39 -25.65 -34.53
CA THR A 208 0.87 -26.78 -33.77
C THR A 208 0.81 -28.05 -34.67
N ASP A 209 0.96 -29.23 -34.06
CA ASP A 209 0.73 -30.52 -34.73
C ASP A 209 -0.77 -30.79 -34.95
N ALA A 210 -1.12 -31.92 -35.58
CA ALA A 210 -2.50 -32.32 -35.81
C ALA A 210 -3.30 -32.57 -34.52
N ARG A 211 -2.62 -32.75 -33.39
CA ARG A 211 -3.23 -32.84 -32.03
C ARG A 211 -3.21 -31.52 -31.28
N ARG A 212 -2.93 -30.41 -31.99
CA ARG A 212 -2.85 -29.04 -31.45
C ARG A 212 -1.74 -28.82 -30.41
N ARG A 213 -0.69 -29.66 -30.40
CA ARG A 213 0.48 -29.47 -29.52
C ARG A 213 1.47 -28.53 -30.19
N PRO A 214 2.07 -27.60 -29.45
CA PRO A 214 3.07 -26.69 -30.01
C PRO A 214 4.26 -27.44 -30.57
N LEU A 215 4.69 -27.06 -31.77
CA LEU A 215 5.90 -27.58 -32.43
C LEU A 215 7.07 -26.64 -32.10
N GLY A 216 8.05 -27.15 -31.33
CA GLY A 216 9.28 -26.44 -30.98
C GLY A 216 9.24 -25.69 -29.66
N HIS A 217 10.41 -25.15 -29.25
CA HIS A 217 10.55 -24.30 -28.08
C HIS A 217 10.03 -22.92 -28.45
N ILE A 218 9.12 -22.39 -27.61
CA ILE A 218 8.53 -21.09 -27.85
C ILE A 218 9.27 -20.11 -26.94
N ASP A 219 10.22 -19.35 -27.51
CA ASP A 219 10.76 -18.16 -26.82
C ASP A 219 9.67 -17.10 -26.76
N LYS A 220 9.04 -16.98 -25.60
CA LYS A 220 8.02 -15.95 -25.36
C LYS A 220 8.74 -14.63 -25.16
N PRO A 221 8.57 -13.64 -26.05
CA PRO A 221 9.06 -12.30 -25.77
C PRO A 221 8.40 -11.79 -24.49
N SER A 222 9.19 -11.13 -23.63
CA SER A 222 8.64 -10.57 -22.40
C SER A 222 7.72 -9.41 -22.75
N THR A 223 6.45 -9.58 -22.38
CA THR A 223 5.41 -8.57 -22.53
C THR A 223 5.03 -7.94 -21.19
N ASP A 224 5.69 -8.38 -20.12
CA ASP A 224 5.39 -8.00 -18.75
C ASP A 224 5.60 -6.49 -18.51
N GLY A 225 4.83 -5.94 -17.60
CA GLY A 225 4.95 -4.55 -17.21
C GLY A 225 6.21 -4.26 -16.42
N HIS A 226 6.53 -2.98 -16.34
CA HIS A 226 7.70 -2.46 -15.64
C HIS A 226 7.49 -2.46 -14.12
N THR A 227 8.59 -2.58 -13.38
CA THR A 227 8.62 -2.46 -11.93
C THR A 227 8.54 -1.00 -11.53
N VAL A 228 7.63 -0.66 -10.61
CA VAL A 228 7.55 0.67 -9.99
C VAL A 228 8.09 0.59 -8.57
N VAL A 229 9.15 1.36 -8.30
CA VAL A 229 9.76 1.46 -6.97
C VAL A 229 9.29 2.75 -6.30
N LEU A 230 8.63 2.62 -5.16
CA LEU A 230 8.11 3.74 -4.39
C LEU A 230 9.17 4.35 -3.47
N THR A 231 8.88 5.55 -2.95
CA THR A 231 9.65 6.18 -1.88
C THR A 231 9.25 5.66 -0.50
N LEU A 232 8.10 4.99 -0.38
CA LEU A 232 7.61 4.43 0.88
C LEU A 232 8.63 3.45 1.49
N ASP A 233 8.85 3.56 2.80
CA ASP A 233 9.49 2.51 3.61
C ASP A 233 8.40 1.68 4.29
N GLU A 234 8.31 0.40 3.96
CA GLU A 234 7.29 -0.51 4.50
C GLU A 234 7.23 -0.49 6.03
N SER A 235 8.39 -0.40 6.69
CA SER A 235 8.45 -0.40 8.15
C SER A 235 7.90 0.89 8.75
N ILE A 236 8.22 2.05 8.15
CA ILE A 236 7.69 3.36 8.59
C ILE A 236 6.19 3.43 8.29
N GLN A 237 5.75 2.96 7.12
CA GLN A 237 4.34 2.89 6.75
C GLN A 237 3.53 2.04 7.73
N HIS A 238 4.03 0.85 8.07
CA HIS A 238 3.37 -0.04 9.03
C HIS A 238 3.23 0.60 10.41
N VAL A 239 4.26 1.29 10.89
CA VAL A 239 4.19 2.02 12.17
C VAL A 239 3.16 3.14 12.08
N ALA A 240 3.18 3.93 11.00
CA ALA A 240 2.25 5.04 10.82
C ALA A 240 0.78 4.56 10.81
N GLU A 241 0.48 3.47 10.10
CA GLU A 241 -0.87 2.90 10.03
C GLU A 241 -1.32 2.32 11.37
N ARG A 242 -0.48 1.53 12.03
CA ARG A 242 -0.78 0.92 13.32
C ARG A 242 -1.07 1.97 14.39
N GLU A 243 -0.20 3.00 14.51
CA GLU A 243 -0.38 4.04 15.52
C GLU A 243 -1.58 4.96 15.18
N LEU A 244 -1.84 5.19 13.89
CA LEU A 244 -3.02 5.94 13.44
C LEU A 244 -4.31 5.18 13.76
N GLU A 245 -4.39 3.89 13.42
CA GLU A 245 -5.54 3.03 13.74
C GLU A 245 -5.80 3.01 15.24
N ARG A 246 -4.74 2.82 16.02
CA ARG A 246 -4.81 2.86 17.49
C ARG A 246 -5.35 4.20 17.99
N ALA A 247 -4.83 5.32 17.48
CA ALA A 247 -5.27 6.66 17.89
C ALA A 247 -6.74 6.92 17.51
N VAL A 248 -7.17 6.49 16.31
CA VAL A 248 -8.58 6.60 15.89
C VAL A 248 -9.48 5.79 16.83
N ALA A 249 -9.08 4.56 17.19
CA ALA A 249 -9.84 3.72 18.13
C ALA A 249 -9.88 4.32 19.55
N GLU A 250 -8.73 4.80 20.07
CA GLU A 250 -8.62 5.40 21.40
C GLU A 250 -9.46 6.69 21.54
N THR A 251 -9.55 7.47 20.46
CA THR A 251 -10.24 8.77 20.47
C THR A 251 -11.67 8.73 19.92
N GLY A 252 -12.10 7.59 19.37
CA GLY A 252 -13.38 7.48 18.67
C GLY A 252 -13.50 8.39 17.44
N SER A 253 -12.36 8.74 16.80
CA SER A 253 -12.32 9.57 15.61
C SER A 253 -13.00 8.89 14.43
N VAL A 254 -13.60 9.68 13.53
CA VAL A 254 -14.26 9.16 12.31
C VAL A 254 -13.23 8.72 11.27
N ALA A 255 -12.11 9.43 11.21
CA ALA A 255 -11.03 9.17 10.26
C ALA A 255 -9.72 9.76 10.78
N GLY A 256 -8.62 9.41 10.11
CA GLY A 256 -7.31 10.01 10.37
C GLY A 256 -6.36 9.89 9.19
N VAL A 257 -5.34 10.72 9.20
CA VAL A 257 -4.24 10.75 8.22
C VAL A 257 -2.92 10.90 8.96
N ALA A 258 -1.89 10.18 8.51
CA ALA A 258 -0.52 10.41 8.94
C ALA A 258 0.41 10.42 7.72
N ILE A 259 1.32 11.39 7.65
CA ILE A 259 2.31 11.53 6.58
C ILE A 259 3.68 11.62 7.24
N VAL A 260 4.65 10.87 6.72
CA VAL A 260 6.07 10.98 7.06
C VAL A 260 6.82 11.32 5.78
N MET A 261 7.56 12.42 5.77
CA MET A 261 8.23 12.96 4.59
C MET A 261 9.68 13.32 4.90
N ASP A 262 10.58 13.05 3.98
CA ASP A 262 11.94 13.63 3.98
C ASP A 262 11.87 15.08 3.47
N PRO A 263 12.21 16.09 4.30
CA PRO A 263 12.10 17.49 3.90
C PRO A 263 13.07 17.90 2.80
N HIS A 264 14.22 17.22 2.68
CA HIS A 264 15.28 17.60 1.74
C HIS A 264 15.02 17.11 0.33
N THR A 265 14.34 15.97 0.20
CA THR A 265 14.06 15.35 -1.10
C THR A 265 12.60 15.49 -1.53
N GLY A 266 11.68 15.70 -0.60
CA GLY A 266 10.24 15.62 -0.84
C GLY A 266 9.73 14.18 -0.92
N GLU A 267 10.58 13.17 -0.71
CA GLU A 267 10.17 11.76 -0.70
C GLU A 267 9.17 11.48 0.44
N ILE A 268 8.03 10.91 0.10
CA ILE A 268 7.03 10.45 1.06
C ILE A 268 7.45 9.06 1.55
N LEU A 269 7.85 8.96 2.82
CA LEU A 269 8.30 7.71 3.45
C LEU A 269 7.15 6.87 3.98
N ALA A 270 6.05 7.54 4.38
CA ALA A 270 4.78 6.90 4.73
C ALA A 270 3.61 7.86 4.47
N LEU A 271 2.49 7.29 4.03
CA LEU A 271 1.22 7.99 3.85
C LEU A 271 0.09 7.04 4.27
N ALA A 272 -0.36 7.20 5.50
CA ALA A 272 -1.38 6.38 6.13
C ALA A 272 -2.72 7.08 6.13
N ASN A 273 -3.79 6.34 5.84
CA ASN A 273 -5.17 6.79 5.92
C ASN A 273 -5.97 5.79 6.78
N HIS A 274 -6.86 6.30 7.62
CA HIS A 274 -7.85 5.47 8.31
C HIS A 274 -9.25 6.05 8.09
N PRO A 275 -10.29 5.22 7.86
CA PRO A 275 -10.28 3.76 7.74
C PRO A 275 -9.62 3.27 6.45
N THR A 276 -8.98 2.11 6.54
CA THR A 276 -8.30 1.45 5.42
C THR A 276 -9.16 0.35 4.78
N PHE A 277 -8.67 -0.31 3.74
CA PHE A 277 -9.32 -1.44 3.07
C PHE A 277 -8.28 -2.45 2.56
N ASN A 278 -8.70 -3.70 2.34
CA ASN A 278 -7.84 -4.71 1.73
C ASN A 278 -8.02 -4.72 0.20
N PRO A 279 -7.00 -4.36 -0.59
CA PRO A 279 -7.10 -4.32 -2.05
C PRO A 279 -7.42 -5.69 -2.68
N ASN A 280 -7.04 -6.80 -2.02
CA ASN A 280 -7.40 -8.14 -2.48
C ASN A 280 -8.90 -8.41 -2.41
N ARG A 281 -9.66 -7.63 -1.62
CA ARG A 281 -11.10 -7.75 -1.38
C ARG A 281 -11.81 -6.40 -1.43
N PHE A 282 -11.35 -5.49 -2.28
CA PHE A 282 -11.85 -4.11 -2.30
C PHE A 282 -13.38 -4.01 -2.39
N GLN A 283 -14.03 -4.94 -3.10
CA GLN A 283 -15.48 -4.98 -3.26
C GLN A 283 -16.24 -5.21 -1.93
N ALA A 284 -15.59 -5.76 -0.90
CA ALA A 284 -16.20 -5.95 0.42
C ALA A 284 -16.26 -4.65 1.25
N TYR A 285 -15.69 -3.55 0.74
CA TYR A 285 -15.62 -2.26 1.44
C TYR A 285 -16.38 -1.17 0.69
N PRO A 286 -17.03 -0.24 1.39
CA PRO A 286 -17.66 0.91 0.76
C PRO A 286 -16.60 1.77 0.05
N SER A 287 -16.97 2.39 -1.08
CA SER A 287 -16.06 3.18 -1.92
C SER A 287 -15.39 4.37 -1.20
N ALA A 288 -16.04 4.89 -0.16
CA ALA A 288 -15.46 5.93 0.69
C ALA A 288 -14.13 5.54 1.34
N ARG A 289 -13.86 4.22 1.54
CA ARG A 289 -12.58 3.73 2.08
C ARG A 289 -11.45 3.67 1.05
N TRP A 290 -11.76 3.67 -0.24
CA TRP A 290 -10.75 3.61 -1.29
C TRP A 290 -10.05 4.95 -1.53
N ARG A 291 -10.68 6.04 -1.06
CA ARG A 291 -10.22 7.40 -1.27
C ARG A 291 -8.96 7.70 -0.45
N ASN A 292 -7.95 8.29 -1.07
CA ASN A 292 -6.76 8.79 -0.39
C ASN A 292 -7.03 10.18 0.17
N ARG A 293 -7.47 10.23 1.44
CA ARG A 293 -7.84 11.47 2.14
C ARG A 293 -6.70 12.48 2.23
N ALA A 294 -5.45 11.99 2.27
CA ALA A 294 -4.28 12.86 2.40
C ALA A 294 -4.13 13.85 1.25
N VAL A 295 -4.63 13.48 0.06
CA VAL A 295 -4.52 14.30 -1.16
C VAL A 295 -5.88 14.82 -1.67
N SER A 296 -6.99 14.14 -1.33
CA SER A 296 -8.32 14.46 -1.87
C SER A 296 -9.20 15.26 -0.92
N ASP A 297 -8.97 15.19 0.39
CA ASP A 297 -9.77 15.90 1.38
C ASP A 297 -9.10 17.21 1.75
N SER A 298 -9.84 18.28 1.72
CA SER A 298 -9.39 19.57 2.25
C SER A 298 -10.11 19.90 3.56
N PHE A 299 -9.37 20.46 4.48
CA PHE A 299 -9.87 20.91 5.78
C PHE A 299 -9.21 22.23 6.17
N GLU A 300 -9.82 22.96 7.09
CA GLU A 300 -9.21 24.14 7.66
C GLU A 300 -8.12 23.73 8.66
N PRO A 301 -6.85 24.19 8.49
CA PRO A 301 -5.72 23.74 9.30
C PRO A 301 -5.73 24.30 10.74
N GLY A 302 -6.51 25.34 10.99
CA GLY A 302 -6.54 26.03 12.28
C GLY A 302 -5.15 26.52 12.70
N SER A 303 -4.86 26.46 13.99
CA SER A 303 -3.62 27.00 14.59
C SER A 303 -2.30 26.43 14.03
N VAL A 304 -2.31 25.33 13.28
CA VAL A 304 -1.10 24.90 12.55
C VAL A 304 -0.69 25.96 11.54
N PHE A 305 -1.65 26.66 10.96
CA PHE A 305 -1.40 27.67 9.94
C PHE A 305 -0.60 28.87 10.43
N LYS A 306 -0.58 29.13 11.75
CA LYS A 306 0.22 30.19 12.39
C LYS A 306 1.72 30.04 12.10
N ILE A 307 2.21 28.84 11.79
CA ILE A 307 3.59 28.61 11.32
C ILE A 307 3.90 29.52 10.15
N PHE A 308 3.02 29.56 9.15
CA PHE A 308 3.24 30.30 7.91
C PHE A 308 3.03 31.79 8.08
N THR A 309 2.10 32.19 8.94
CA THR A 309 1.90 33.60 9.33
C THR A 309 3.14 34.13 10.04
N ALA A 310 3.67 33.38 11.02
CA ALA A 310 4.89 33.74 11.72
C ALA A 310 6.10 33.79 10.79
N ALA A 311 6.24 32.78 9.91
CA ALA A 311 7.33 32.72 8.94
C ALA A 311 7.32 33.94 8.00
N ALA A 312 6.16 34.29 7.46
CA ALA A 312 6.00 35.46 6.61
C ALA A 312 6.32 36.78 7.35
N ALA A 313 5.81 36.91 8.56
CA ALA A 313 6.02 38.11 9.37
C ALA A 313 7.51 38.31 9.75
N LEU A 314 8.20 37.23 10.12
CA LEU A 314 9.64 37.26 10.41
C LEU A 314 10.47 37.54 9.13
N GLN A 315 10.07 36.97 7.99
CA GLN A 315 10.75 37.18 6.70
C GLN A 315 10.65 38.65 6.25
N GLU A 316 9.49 39.27 6.44
CA GLU A 316 9.25 40.70 6.16
C GLU A 316 9.70 41.62 7.28
N LYS A 317 10.27 41.08 8.38
CA LYS A 317 10.76 41.80 9.53
C LYS A 317 9.72 42.75 10.16
N VAL A 318 8.44 42.39 10.12
CA VAL A 318 7.34 43.13 10.75
C VAL A 318 7.12 42.75 12.20
N VAL A 319 7.85 41.75 12.69
CA VAL A 319 7.86 41.31 14.09
C VAL A 319 9.22 40.69 14.42
N ASP A 320 9.65 40.87 15.70
CA ASP A 320 10.82 40.18 16.28
C ASP A 320 10.35 39.08 17.24
N PRO A 321 11.05 37.95 17.40
CA PRO A 321 10.71 36.88 18.33
C PRO A 321 10.50 37.31 19.77
N ASP A 322 11.21 38.35 20.23
CA ASP A 322 11.14 38.88 21.61
C ASP A 322 10.26 40.11 21.74
N GLU A 323 9.71 40.59 20.63
CA GLU A 323 8.79 41.72 20.65
C GLU A 323 7.52 41.39 21.46
N VAL A 324 7.10 42.32 22.30
CA VAL A 324 5.87 42.19 23.10
C VAL A 324 4.65 42.59 22.25
N ILE A 325 3.71 41.69 22.14
CA ILE A 325 2.47 41.84 21.39
C ILE A 325 1.32 42.03 22.39
N ASP A 326 0.54 43.07 22.18
CA ASP A 326 -0.71 43.32 22.94
C ASP A 326 -1.78 42.34 22.48
N CYS A 327 -2.23 41.46 23.39
CA CYS A 327 -3.29 40.47 23.15
C CYS A 327 -4.66 40.93 23.65
N GLY A 328 -4.83 42.22 24.04
CA GLY A 328 -6.11 42.89 24.23
C GLY A 328 -7.03 42.23 25.28
N HIS A 329 -6.50 41.71 26.38
CA HIS A 329 -7.24 40.95 27.39
C HIS A 329 -7.94 39.71 26.81
N GLY A 330 -7.30 39.04 25.83
CA GLY A 330 -7.76 37.77 25.23
C GLY A 330 -8.79 37.93 24.12
N PHE A 331 -8.97 39.13 23.54
CA PHE A 331 -9.82 39.31 22.36
C PHE A 331 -9.36 40.47 21.47
N VAL A 332 -9.76 40.42 20.20
CA VAL A 332 -9.64 41.51 19.23
C VAL A 332 -10.90 41.63 18.41
N GLU A 333 -11.34 42.87 18.12
CA GLU A 333 -12.44 43.12 17.21
C GLU A 333 -11.91 43.49 15.82
N VAL A 334 -12.39 42.76 14.80
CA VAL A 334 -12.05 43.01 13.40
C VAL A 334 -13.34 43.03 12.58
N ALA A 335 -13.61 44.14 11.93
CA ALA A 335 -14.82 44.35 11.12
C ALA A 335 -16.14 44.03 11.86
N GLY A 336 -16.22 44.36 13.15
CA GLY A 336 -17.37 44.11 14.01
C GLY A 336 -17.52 42.67 14.52
N VAL A 337 -16.55 41.80 14.22
CA VAL A 337 -16.50 40.42 14.73
C VAL A 337 -15.46 40.31 15.81
N ARG A 338 -15.85 39.75 16.95
CA ARG A 338 -14.95 39.46 18.07
C ARG A 338 -14.24 38.11 17.87
N ILE A 339 -12.91 38.14 17.85
CA ILE A 339 -12.03 36.96 17.83
C ILE A 339 -11.47 36.83 19.25
N ASN A 340 -11.61 35.65 19.86
CA ASN A 340 -11.17 35.39 21.23
C ASN A 340 -9.98 34.42 21.23
N ASP A 341 -9.05 34.60 22.13
CA ASP A 341 -8.09 33.58 22.50
C ASP A 341 -8.75 32.45 23.31
N HIS A 342 -8.06 31.32 23.41
CA HIS A 342 -8.49 30.21 24.26
C HIS A 342 -8.36 30.54 25.74
N ASP A 343 -7.28 31.24 26.11
CA ASP A 343 -7.03 31.78 27.44
C ASP A 343 -6.93 33.30 27.38
N VAL A 344 -7.11 33.97 28.52
CA VAL A 344 -6.98 35.43 28.61
C VAL A 344 -5.51 35.83 28.73
N PHE A 345 -5.02 36.55 27.74
CA PHE A 345 -3.67 37.11 27.72
C PHE A 345 -3.73 38.63 27.54
N ASP A 346 -2.91 39.37 28.32
CA ASP A 346 -2.75 40.81 28.15
C ASP A 346 -1.63 41.13 27.15
N GLN A 347 -0.42 40.72 27.47
CA GLN A 347 0.76 40.91 26.69
C GLN A 347 1.59 39.63 26.62
N LEU A 348 2.05 39.25 25.43
CA LEU A 348 2.89 38.10 25.22
C LEU A 348 4.07 38.49 24.32
N ARG A 349 5.26 37.99 24.59
CA ARG A 349 6.31 38.03 23.57
C ARG A 349 5.88 37.19 22.37
N PHE A 350 6.33 37.53 21.16
CA PHE A 350 5.87 36.81 19.99
C PHE A 350 6.21 35.30 20.04
N ARG A 351 7.32 34.91 20.67
CA ARG A 351 7.61 33.49 20.96
C ARG A 351 6.53 32.83 21.84
N GLU A 352 5.98 33.57 22.81
CA GLU A 352 4.93 33.10 23.68
C GLU A 352 3.56 33.05 22.95
N VAL A 353 3.29 34.01 22.03
CA VAL A 353 2.14 33.97 21.13
C VAL A 353 2.11 32.64 20.38
N MET A 354 3.26 32.20 19.85
CA MET A 354 3.37 30.92 19.14
C MET A 354 3.28 29.73 20.09
N ALA A 355 3.95 29.74 21.24
CA ALA A 355 3.95 28.65 22.22
C ALA A 355 2.58 28.41 22.85
N LYS A 356 1.89 29.48 23.23
CA LYS A 356 0.53 29.45 23.79
C LYS A 356 -0.58 29.46 22.76
N SER A 357 -0.22 29.62 21.48
CA SER A 357 -1.13 29.59 20.32
C SER A 357 -2.18 30.72 20.36
N SER A 358 -1.84 31.96 20.79
CA SER A 358 -2.76 33.08 20.78
C SER A 358 -3.23 33.43 19.38
N ASP A 359 -4.56 33.46 19.17
CA ASP A 359 -5.18 33.92 17.92
C ASP A 359 -5.07 35.43 17.79
N VAL A 360 -5.32 36.14 18.91
CA VAL A 360 -5.27 37.59 18.96
C VAL A 360 -3.87 38.09 18.59
N GLY A 361 -2.83 37.51 19.20
CA GLY A 361 -1.45 37.89 18.91
C GLY A 361 -1.07 37.71 17.46
N VAL A 362 -1.49 36.59 16.86
CA VAL A 362 -1.21 36.31 15.42
C VAL A 362 -2.02 37.24 14.52
N VAL A 363 -3.27 37.55 14.82
CA VAL A 363 -4.08 38.55 14.08
C VAL A 363 -3.41 39.92 14.06
N ARG A 364 -2.89 40.40 15.19
CA ARG A 364 -2.14 41.67 15.28
C ARG A 364 -0.93 41.68 14.37
N VAL A 365 -0.18 40.58 14.37
CA VAL A 365 1.01 40.44 13.51
C VAL A 365 0.63 40.36 12.03
N ALA A 366 -0.43 39.60 11.69
CA ALA A 366 -0.93 39.52 10.31
C ALA A 366 -1.42 40.87 9.77
N GLN A 367 -2.04 41.71 10.61
CA GLN A 367 -2.44 43.06 10.24
C GLN A 367 -1.26 43.96 9.86
N ARG A 368 -0.11 43.80 10.56
CA ARG A 368 1.15 44.50 10.21
C ARG A 368 1.75 43.96 8.92
N LEU A 369 1.67 42.66 8.68
CA LEU A 369 2.15 42.02 7.46
C LEU A 369 1.38 42.48 6.22
N GLY A 370 0.09 42.70 6.37
CA GLY A 370 -0.82 43.10 5.29
C GLY A 370 -1.22 41.96 4.36
N ARG A 371 -2.38 42.16 3.66
CA ARG A 371 -3.03 41.11 2.86
C ARG A 371 -2.18 40.65 1.66
N GLU A 372 -1.47 41.56 1.01
CA GLU A 372 -0.69 41.25 -0.20
C GLU A 372 0.51 40.37 0.12
N ASN A 373 1.29 40.75 1.16
CA ASN A 373 2.40 39.94 1.61
C ASN A 373 1.92 38.60 2.14
N PHE A 374 0.86 38.58 2.97
CA PHE A 374 0.28 37.33 3.46
C PHE A 374 -0.09 36.39 2.33
N ASN A 375 -0.87 36.84 1.33
CA ASN A 375 -1.27 36.01 0.19
C ASN A 375 -0.06 35.53 -0.62
N ARG A 376 0.95 36.38 -0.83
CA ARG A 376 2.18 36.02 -1.53
C ARG A 376 2.89 34.85 -0.87
N TYR A 377 3.01 34.85 0.45
CA TYR A 377 3.65 33.74 1.19
C TYR A 377 2.78 32.48 1.19
N MET A 378 1.47 32.61 1.36
CA MET A 378 0.58 31.44 1.32
C MET A 378 0.67 30.72 -0.03
N ARG A 379 0.68 31.47 -1.14
CA ARG A 379 0.92 30.89 -2.47
C ARG A 379 2.36 30.42 -2.65
N GLY A 380 3.32 31.10 -2.04
CA GLY A 380 4.71 30.68 -2.00
C GLY A 380 4.89 29.29 -1.39
N PHE A 381 4.20 29.01 -0.30
CA PHE A 381 4.16 27.68 0.35
C PHE A 381 3.37 26.61 -0.44
N GLY A 382 2.68 26.98 -1.53
CA GLY A 382 1.96 26.06 -2.41
C GLY A 382 0.47 25.93 -2.10
N PHE A 383 -0.09 26.68 -1.15
CA PHE A 383 -1.51 26.63 -0.86
C PHE A 383 -2.36 27.19 -2.01
N GLY A 384 -3.51 26.56 -2.24
CA GLY A 384 -4.42 26.90 -3.33
C GLY A 384 -4.04 26.32 -4.68
N SER A 385 -3.06 25.40 -4.75
CA SER A 385 -2.63 24.69 -5.95
C SER A 385 -2.26 23.24 -5.62
N PRO A 386 -2.45 22.27 -6.55
CA PRO A 386 -1.96 20.90 -6.35
C PRO A 386 -0.45 20.88 -6.10
N THR A 387 0.02 19.94 -5.29
CA THR A 387 1.47 19.77 -5.00
C THR A 387 2.22 19.14 -6.17
N GLY A 388 1.50 18.43 -7.06
CA GLY A 388 2.06 17.71 -8.18
C GLY A 388 2.65 16.35 -7.78
N VAL A 389 2.14 15.75 -6.73
CA VAL A 389 2.48 14.37 -6.35
C VAL A 389 2.00 13.37 -7.39
N ASP A 390 2.72 12.25 -7.53
CA ASP A 390 2.42 11.19 -8.50
C ASP A 390 1.18 10.33 -8.12
N LEU A 391 0.16 10.95 -7.50
CA LEU A 391 -1.07 10.29 -7.06
C LEU A 391 -2.31 10.89 -7.72
N PRO A 392 -3.29 10.08 -8.12
CA PRO A 392 -4.53 10.58 -8.71
C PRO A 392 -5.46 11.19 -7.65
N GLY A 393 -6.31 12.09 -8.08
CA GLY A 393 -7.37 12.68 -7.23
C GLY A 393 -6.89 13.76 -6.28
N GLU A 394 -5.71 14.34 -6.51
CA GLU A 394 -5.21 15.48 -5.75
C GLU A 394 -6.07 16.72 -5.97
N THR A 395 -6.44 17.42 -4.89
CA THR A 395 -7.10 18.72 -4.94
C THR A 395 -6.14 19.86 -4.57
N GLY A 396 -6.33 21.01 -5.19
CA GLY A 396 -5.55 22.22 -4.85
C GLY A 396 -5.96 22.88 -3.53
N GLY A 397 -6.97 22.36 -2.83
CA GLY A 397 -7.53 23.02 -1.66
C GLY A 397 -8.31 24.29 -2.04
N LEU A 398 -8.49 25.21 -1.08
CA LEU A 398 -9.21 26.44 -1.26
C LEU A 398 -8.40 27.63 -0.72
N LEU A 399 -7.92 28.50 -1.60
CA LEU A 399 -7.38 29.80 -1.24
C LEU A 399 -7.95 30.84 -2.20
N ARG A 400 -8.89 31.65 -1.70
CA ARG A 400 -9.53 32.69 -2.50
C ARG A 400 -8.51 33.76 -2.92
N PRO A 401 -8.68 34.36 -4.11
CA PRO A 401 -7.88 35.52 -4.50
C PRO A 401 -8.18 36.73 -3.59
N THR A 402 -7.21 37.63 -3.41
CA THR A 402 -7.29 38.76 -2.47
C THR A 402 -8.47 39.69 -2.71
N GLU A 403 -8.89 39.84 -3.98
CA GLU A 403 -10.03 40.67 -4.41
C GLU A 403 -11.38 40.16 -3.81
N ARG A 404 -11.44 38.89 -3.43
CA ARG A 404 -12.61 38.27 -2.81
C ARG A 404 -12.53 38.17 -1.29
N TRP A 405 -11.47 38.76 -0.68
CA TRP A 405 -11.34 38.77 0.78
C TRP A 405 -12.24 39.85 1.39
N SER A 406 -12.98 39.45 2.40
CA SER A 406 -13.72 40.39 3.26
C SER A 406 -12.74 41.16 4.16
N ALA A 407 -13.26 42.13 4.91
CA ALA A 407 -12.48 42.83 5.91
C ALA A 407 -12.02 41.91 7.07
N LEU A 408 -12.69 40.77 7.27
CA LEU A 408 -12.34 39.75 8.28
C LEU A 408 -11.31 38.76 7.77
N SER A 409 -11.23 38.52 6.44
CA SER A 409 -10.50 37.38 5.87
C SER A 409 -9.03 37.31 6.27
N LEU A 410 -8.31 38.44 6.32
CA LEU A 410 -6.88 38.44 6.74
C LEU A 410 -6.74 37.92 8.19
N ALA A 411 -7.64 38.33 9.06
CA ALA A 411 -7.63 37.85 10.45
C ALA A 411 -7.92 36.35 10.54
N SER A 412 -9.01 35.89 9.90
CA SER A 412 -9.39 34.47 9.89
C SER A 412 -8.32 33.59 9.26
N LEU A 413 -7.78 33.99 8.12
CA LEU A 413 -6.71 33.27 7.41
C LEU A 413 -5.44 33.16 8.25
N SER A 414 -5.11 34.19 9.08
CA SER A 414 -3.87 34.23 9.87
C SER A 414 -3.73 33.07 10.86
N PHE A 415 -4.86 32.53 11.34
CA PHE A 415 -4.89 31.37 12.23
C PHE A 415 -5.56 30.14 11.60
N GLY A 416 -5.72 30.14 10.25
CA GLY A 416 -6.08 28.97 9.46
C GLY A 416 -7.56 28.67 9.32
N GLN A 417 -8.42 29.69 9.38
CA GLN A 417 -9.81 29.64 8.95
C GLN A 417 -9.98 30.30 7.56
N GLU A 418 -11.10 30.07 6.90
CA GLU A 418 -11.37 30.51 5.52
C GLU A 418 -10.40 29.96 4.45
N ILE A 419 -9.56 29.01 4.77
CA ILE A 419 -8.66 28.31 3.86
C ILE A 419 -8.88 26.81 3.94
N GLY A 420 -8.96 26.13 2.81
CA GLY A 420 -8.98 24.67 2.75
C GLY A 420 -7.65 24.14 2.26
N VAL A 421 -7.00 23.26 3.03
CA VAL A 421 -5.72 22.65 2.68
C VAL A 421 -5.81 21.12 2.75
N THR A 422 -5.04 20.43 1.91
CA THR A 422 -4.87 18.99 2.07
C THR A 422 -3.78 18.70 3.11
N ALA A 423 -3.83 17.49 3.69
CA ALA A 423 -2.77 17.05 4.60
C ALA A 423 -1.40 17.06 3.91
N LEU A 424 -1.33 16.69 2.62
CA LEU A 424 -0.08 16.70 1.87
C LEU A 424 0.44 18.13 1.62
N GLN A 425 -0.43 19.08 1.28
CA GLN A 425 -0.03 20.49 1.16
C GLN A 425 0.56 21.00 2.46
N LEU A 426 -0.10 20.70 3.59
CA LEU A 426 0.36 21.15 4.89
C LEU A 426 1.71 20.54 5.29
N ALA A 427 1.89 19.23 5.06
CA ALA A 427 3.16 18.54 5.29
C ALA A 427 4.29 19.10 4.42
N SER A 428 4.02 19.34 3.12
CA SER A 428 5.00 19.90 2.17
C SER A 428 5.39 21.33 2.52
N ALA A 429 4.42 22.14 2.97
CA ALA A 429 4.72 23.52 3.39
C ALA A 429 5.58 23.57 4.68
N VAL A 430 5.32 22.67 5.64
CA VAL A 430 6.18 22.52 6.83
C VAL A 430 7.54 21.93 6.46
N ALA A 431 7.60 21.01 5.48
CA ALA A 431 8.86 20.51 4.95
C ALA A 431 9.72 21.65 4.33
N ALA A 432 9.10 22.64 3.70
CA ALA A 432 9.83 23.79 3.21
C ALA A 432 10.49 24.60 4.35
N VAL A 433 9.81 24.74 5.50
CA VAL A 433 10.42 25.33 6.70
C VAL A 433 11.58 24.46 7.19
N ALA A 434 11.35 23.14 7.34
CA ALA A 434 12.38 22.19 7.78
C ALA A 434 13.59 22.11 6.81
N ASN A 435 13.40 22.43 5.54
CA ASN A 435 14.43 22.38 4.47
C ASN A 435 15.07 23.74 4.17
N GLY A 436 15.30 24.57 5.18
CA GLY A 436 15.97 25.85 4.98
C GLY A 436 15.21 26.83 4.07
N GLY A 437 13.90 26.71 3.96
CA GLY A 437 13.01 27.58 3.19
C GLY A 437 12.76 27.14 1.73
N ALA A 438 13.28 26.00 1.30
CA ALA A 438 13.08 25.48 -0.06
C ALA A 438 11.87 24.52 -0.11
N LEU A 439 10.85 24.86 -0.89
CA LEU A 439 9.70 24.01 -1.16
C LEU A 439 10.08 22.93 -2.17
N MET A 440 10.04 21.68 -1.74
CA MET A 440 10.25 20.51 -2.60
C MET A 440 8.93 19.99 -3.16
N ARG A 441 8.95 19.46 -4.37
CA ARG A 441 7.81 18.70 -4.90
C ARG A 441 7.72 17.36 -4.18
N PRO A 442 6.59 17.03 -3.53
CA PRO A 442 6.42 15.71 -2.94
C PRO A 442 6.40 14.63 -4.02
N THR A 443 7.06 13.52 -3.75
CA THR A 443 7.11 12.38 -4.68
C THR A 443 6.87 11.07 -3.93
N ILE A 444 6.20 10.13 -4.61
CA ILE A 444 5.92 8.80 -4.08
C ILE A 444 6.52 7.71 -4.96
N VAL A 445 6.80 8.02 -6.23
CA VAL A 445 7.49 7.09 -7.13
C VAL A 445 8.94 7.54 -7.29
N ARG A 446 9.85 6.66 -6.88
CA ARG A 446 11.29 6.93 -6.94
C ARG A 446 11.87 6.66 -8.32
N ARG A 447 11.46 5.53 -8.94
CA ARG A 447 11.91 5.11 -10.27
C ARG A 447 11.02 4.03 -10.85
N VAL A 448 11.14 3.86 -12.16
CA VAL A 448 10.57 2.76 -12.93
C VAL A 448 11.72 1.96 -13.53
N GLU A 449 11.69 0.65 -13.36
CA GLU A 449 12.71 -0.30 -13.83
C GLU A 449 12.11 -1.27 -14.86
N ASP A 450 12.93 -1.71 -15.82
CA ASP A 450 12.56 -2.81 -16.69
C ASP A 450 12.63 -4.16 -15.94
N ARG A 451 12.37 -5.25 -16.65
CA ARG A 451 12.40 -6.60 -16.08
C ARG A 451 13.80 -7.00 -15.59
N ASP A 452 14.83 -6.48 -16.22
CA ASP A 452 16.23 -6.81 -15.91
C ASP A 452 16.80 -5.93 -14.80
N GLY A 453 15.97 -5.02 -14.25
CA GLY A 453 16.33 -4.10 -13.17
C GLY A 453 17.03 -2.82 -13.66
N ASN A 454 17.06 -2.57 -14.97
CA ASN A 454 17.61 -1.31 -15.48
C ASN A 454 16.62 -0.18 -15.28
N VAL A 455 17.10 0.97 -14.83
CA VAL A 455 16.28 2.15 -14.60
C VAL A 455 15.87 2.77 -15.94
N ILE A 456 14.55 2.73 -16.24
CA ILE A 456 13.96 3.37 -17.43
C ILE A 456 13.70 4.85 -17.15
N ARG A 457 13.19 5.15 -15.96
CA ARG A 457 12.85 6.51 -15.52
C ARG A 457 13.14 6.66 -14.03
N SER A 458 13.76 7.75 -13.64
CA SER A 458 13.96 8.14 -12.24
C SER A 458 13.26 9.47 -11.96
N THR A 459 12.85 9.66 -10.71
CA THR A 459 12.22 10.90 -10.24
C THR A 459 13.20 11.58 -9.25
N PRO A 460 14.12 12.42 -9.74
CA PRO A 460 15.03 13.13 -8.86
C PRO A 460 14.28 14.16 -8.01
N PRO A 461 14.80 14.52 -6.83
CA PRO A 461 14.23 15.60 -6.03
C PRO A 461 14.17 16.92 -6.83
N VAL A 462 13.02 17.59 -6.75
CA VAL A 462 12.78 18.85 -7.46
C VAL A 462 12.48 19.96 -6.46
N SER A 463 13.35 20.95 -6.37
CA SER A 463 13.08 22.19 -5.63
C SER A 463 12.20 23.09 -6.51
N VAL A 464 10.98 23.35 -6.04
CA VAL A 464 10.00 24.16 -6.77
C VAL A 464 10.36 25.64 -6.66
N ARG A 465 10.66 26.09 -5.45
CA ARG A 465 11.04 27.50 -5.16
C ARG A 465 11.61 27.64 -3.75
N ARG A 466 12.34 28.73 -3.51
CA ARG A 466 12.67 29.17 -2.16
C ARG A 466 11.59 30.13 -1.67
N VAL A 467 11.05 29.86 -0.47
CA VAL A 467 9.98 30.66 0.15
C VAL A 467 10.53 31.54 1.27
N LEU A 468 11.51 31.01 2.02
CA LEU A 468 12.12 31.68 3.17
C LEU A 468 13.64 31.68 3.05
N GLU A 469 14.27 32.68 3.68
CA GLU A 469 15.72 32.70 3.89
C GLU A 469 16.12 31.83 5.09
N PRO A 470 17.34 31.27 5.12
CA PRO A 470 17.78 30.40 6.21
C PRO A 470 17.75 31.06 7.59
N ALA A 471 18.00 32.36 7.70
CA ALA A 471 17.91 33.09 8.96
C ALA A 471 16.50 33.11 9.52
N THR A 472 15.50 33.31 8.65
CA THR A 472 14.07 33.24 9.04
C THR A 472 13.69 31.83 9.50
N VAL A 473 14.17 30.81 8.79
CA VAL A 473 13.92 29.39 9.17
C VAL A 473 14.47 29.11 10.57
N THR A 474 15.67 29.58 10.90
CA THR A 474 16.23 29.42 12.25
C THR A 474 15.35 30.07 13.32
N ALA A 475 14.85 31.28 13.07
CA ALA A 475 13.95 31.96 14.01
C ALA A 475 12.61 31.21 14.15
N VAL A 476 11.99 30.77 13.04
CA VAL A 476 10.76 29.99 13.07
C VAL A 476 10.96 28.66 13.81
N THR A 477 12.09 27.96 13.58
CA THR A 477 12.42 26.71 14.26
C THR A 477 12.45 26.91 15.79
N ALA A 478 13.10 27.98 16.26
CA ALA A 478 13.15 28.29 17.69
C ALA A 478 11.74 28.57 18.29
N LEU A 479 10.87 29.25 17.54
CA LEU A 479 9.46 29.43 17.96
C LEU A 479 8.73 28.08 18.08
N LEU A 480 8.92 27.17 17.11
CA LEU A 480 8.26 25.87 17.08
C LEU A 480 8.81 24.89 18.12
N GLU A 481 10.08 24.99 18.50
CA GLU A 481 10.64 24.28 19.65
C GLU A 481 9.97 24.72 20.94
N GLY A 482 9.76 26.02 21.13
CA GLY A 482 9.05 26.58 22.29
C GLY A 482 7.63 26.04 22.45
N VAL A 483 6.94 25.70 21.34
CA VAL A 483 5.61 25.04 21.39
C VAL A 483 5.71 23.66 22.03
N VAL A 484 6.78 22.90 21.75
CA VAL A 484 6.97 21.54 22.27
C VAL A 484 7.58 21.56 23.68
N GLU A 485 8.48 22.49 23.98
CA GLU A 485 9.14 22.58 25.29
C GLU A 485 8.20 23.05 26.41
N GLY A 486 7.47 24.10 26.17
CA GLY A 486 6.64 24.75 27.19
C GLY A 486 5.19 25.07 26.80
N GLY A 487 4.88 24.88 25.50
CA GLY A 487 3.61 25.27 24.91
C GLY A 487 2.57 24.14 24.81
N THR A 488 1.71 24.27 23.81
CA THR A 488 0.56 23.36 23.56
C THR A 488 0.98 21.98 23.03
N GLY A 489 2.23 21.82 22.58
CA GLY A 489 2.74 20.61 21.93
C GLY A 489 3.59 19.69 22.79
N LYS A 490 3.57 19.82 24.12
CA LYS A 490 4.46 19.08 25.05
C LYS A 490 4.49 17.56 24.85
N LEU A 491 3.35 16.98 24.48
CA LEU A 491 3.23 15.53 24.27
C LEU A 491 3.87 15.05 22.95
N ALA A 492 4.37 15.96 22.10
CA ALA A 492 5.16 15.63 20.92
C ALA A 492 6.66 15.43 21.23
N ALA A 493 7.09 15.67 22.47
CA ALA A 493 8.50 15.52 22.87
C ALA A 493 8.96 14.08 22.68
N ILE A 494 10.17 13.93 22.11
CA ILE A 494 10.83 12.64 21.88
C ILE A 494 12.14 12.64 22.67
N PRO A 495 12.38 11.62 23.54
CA PRO A 495 13.62 11.53 24.30
C PRO A 495 14.86 11.54 23.38
N GLY A 496 15.81 12.40 23.69
CA GLY A 496 17.06 12.52 22.94
C GLY A 496 16.99 13.39 21.69
N TYR A 497 15.82 13.98 21.39
CA TYR A 497 15.67 14.81 20.20
C TYR A 497 15.01 16.15 20.52
N ARG A 498 15.49 17.20 19.85
CA ARG A 498 14.79 18.48 19.81
C ARG A 498 13.71 18.39 18.73
N VAL A 499 12.49 18.71 19.10
CA VAL A 499 11.32 18.64 18.20
C VAL A 499 10.79 20.05 17.97
N ALA A 500 10.57 20.41 16.72
CA ALA A 500 9.91 21.65 16.33
C ALA A 500 8.54 21.31 15.71
N GLY A 501 7.46 21.93 16.19
CA GLY A 501 6.14 21.61 15.66
C GLY A 501 5.03 22.49 16.21
N LYS A 502 3.80 22.28 15.72
CA LYS A 502 2.61 23.06 16.10
C LYS A 502 1.36 22.19 16.16
N THR A 503 0.57 22.40 17.19
CA THR A 503 -0.78 21.84 17.35
C THR A 503 -1.79 22.62 16.53
N GLY A 504 -2.83 21.94 16.08
CA GLY A 504 -4.04 22.51 15.50
C GLY A 504 -5.29 21.86 16.03
N THR A 505 -6.31 22.69 16.22
CA THR A 505 -7.67 22.24 16.50
C THR A 505 -8.58 23.17 15.71
N ALA A 506 -9.13 22.67 14.60
CA ALA A 506 -9.94 23.44 13.69
C ALA A 506 -11.38 22.94 13.72
N GLN A 507 -12.33 23.82 14.03
CA GLN A 507 -13.75 23.50 13.99
C GLN A 507 -14.18 23.15 12.57
N LYS A 508 -15.07 22.16 12.43
CA LYS A 508 -15.66 21.81 11.14
C LYS A 508 -16.88 22.67 10.84
N ILE A 509 -17.12 22.92 9.58
CA ILE A 509 -18.34 23.58 9.12
C ILE A 509 -19.45 22.52 9.10
N ASP A 510 -20.54 22.77 9.80
CA ASP A 510 -21.70 21.89 9.85
C ASP A 510 -22.61 22.04 8.61
N ALA A 511 -23.66 21.24 8.53
CA ALA A 511 -24.60 21.27 7.41
C ALA A 511 -25.36 22.60 7.27
N SER A 512 -25.37 23.46 8.30
CA SER A 512 -25.95 24.81 8.27
C SER A 512 -24.98 25.89 7.79
N GLY A 513 -23.74 25.52 7.48
CA GLY A 513 -22.66 26.43 7.06
C GLY A 513 -22.02 27.18 8.25
N ARG A 514 -22.23 26.75 9.48
CA ARG A 514 -21.64 27.36 10.69
C ARG A 514 -20.55 26.46 11.27
N TYR A 515 -19.64 27.05 12.04
CA TYR A 515 -18.64 26.28 12.76
C TYR A 515 -19.28 25.42 13.85
N SER A 516 -18.99 24.12 13.82
CA SER A 516 -19.46 23.16 14.82
C SER A 516 -18.79 23.41 16.16
N MET A 517 -19.56 23.35 17.24
CA MET A 517 -19.04 23.46 18.60
C MET A 517 -18.44 22.14 19.11
N ILE A 518 -18.70 21.02 18.43
CA ILE A 518 -18.33 19.68 18.89
C ILE A 518 -17.45 18.92 17.89
N ASP A 519 -17.58 19.21 16.58
CA ASP A 519 -16.83 18.54 15.54
C ASP A 519 -15.65 19.40 15.10
N HIS A 520 -14.47 18.84 15.19
CA HIS A 520 -13.23 19.51 14.81
C HIS A 520 -12.21 18.52 14.26
N VAL A 521 -11.19 19.04 13.61
CA VAL A 521 -10.01 18.30 13.19
C VAL A 521 -8.90 18.61 14.17
N ALA A 522 -8.40 17.58 14.85
CA ALA A 522 -7.25 17.68 15.75
C ALA A 522 -5.97 17.27 15.00
N SER A 523 -4.99 18.16 14.94
CA SER A 523 -3.77 17.93 14.15
C SER A 523 -2.50 18.31 14.91
N PHE A 524 -1.40 17.71 14.53
CA PHE A 524 -0.05 18.12 14.85
C PHE A 524 0.84 17.95 13.63
N VAL A 525 1.67 18.93 13.34
CA VAL A 525 2.73 18.81 12.35
C VAL A 525 4.03 19.34 12.92
N GLY A 526 5.09 18.64 12.66
CA GLY A 526 6.42 19.01 13.12
C GLY A 526 7.52 18.26 12.39
N TYR A 527 8.74 18.60 12.73
CA TYR A 527 9.95 17.96 12.19
C TYR A 527 10.94 17.66 13.29
N VAL A 528 11.74 16.67 13.07
CA VAL A 528 12.73 16.18 14.03
C VAL A 528 13.90 15.52 13.31
N PRO A 529 15.16 15.71 13.82
CA PRO A 529 15.60 16.65 14.84
C PRO A 529 15.40 18.12 14.41
N ALA A 530 15.13 19.04 15.34
CA ALA A 530 14.93 20.46 14.98
C ALA A 530 16.20 21.10 14.45
N SER A 531 17.37 20.66 14.94
CA SER A 531 18.70 21.16 14.52
C SER A 531 19.10 20.75 13.11
N ARG A 532 18.71 19.56 12.69
CA ARG A 532 18.97 18.96 11.37
C ARG A 532 17.80 18.06 10.98
N PRO A 533 16.73 18.64 10.46
CA PRO A 533 15.50 17.90 10.18
C PRO A 533 15.73 16.68 9.27
N ALA A 534 15.40 15.49 9.77
CA ALA A 534 15.46 14.24 9.00
C ALA A 534 14.09 13.82 8.49
N VAL A 535 13.05 14.11 9.26
CA VAL A 535 11.65 13.80 8.88
C VAL A 535 10.72 14.93 9.30
N VAL A 536 9.74 15.19 8.46
CA VAL A 536 8.51 15.91 8.78
C VAL A 536 7.42 14.89 9.00
N VAL A 537 6.67 15.00 10.10
CA VAL A 537 5.51 14.16 10.36
C VAL A 537 4.29 15.05 10.54
N LEU A 538 3.23 14.74 9.82
CA LEU A 538 1.91 15.33 10.00
C LEU A 538 0.96 14.23 10.45
N VAL A 539 0.16 14.52 11.46
CA VAL A 539 -0.94 13.67 11.89
C VAL A 539 -2.21 14.51 12.06
N SER A 540 -3.32 13.95 11.62
CA SER A 540 -4.64 14.60 11.70
C SER A 540 -5.69 13.55 12.06
N LEU A 541 -6.53 13.86 13.04
CA LEU A 541 -7.65 13.04 13.50
C LEU A 541 -8.95 13.83 13.27
N ASP A 542 -9.86 13.23 12.53
CA ASP A 542 -11.15 13.83 12.20
C ASP A 542 -12.17 13.53 13.29
N THR A 543 -12.66 14.58 13.91
CA THR A 543 -13.75 14.51 14.91
C THR A 543 -13.44 13.55 16.07
N PRO A 544 -12.30 13.74 16.78
CA PRO A 544 -12.02 12.99 17.99
C PRO A 544 -13.06 13.30 19.08
N ARG A 545 -13.37 12.28 19.88
CA ARG A 545 -14.36 12.33 20.95
C ARG A 545 -13.69 12.25 22.31
N GLY A 546 -14.47 12.51 23.37
CA GLY A 546 -14.01 12.44 24.75
C GLY A 546 -13.54 13.79 25.32
N PRO A 547 -13.13 13.82 26.58
CA PRO A 547 -12.79 15.06 27.30
C PRO A 547 -11.43 15.66 26.89
N ARG A 548 -10.54 14.86 26.34
CA ARG A 548 -9.23 15.27 25.82
C ARG A 548 -9.20 14.99 24.32
N ASN A 549 -9.56 15.98 23.52
CA ASN A 549 -9.76 15.83 22.09
C ASN A 549 -9.05 16.91 21.27
N GLN A 550 -8.25 17.77 21.93
CA GLN A 550 -7.49 18.82 21.26
C GLN A 550 -6.24 18.25 20.55
N GLY A 551 -5.71 18.98 19.57
CA GLY A 551 -4.51 18.55 18.85
C GLY A 551 -3.30 18.26 19.74
N GLY A 552 -3.15 19.01 20.84
CA GLY A 552 -2.11 18.77 21.84
C GLY A 552 -2.29 17.47 22.62
N ASP A 553 -3.55 17.05 22.87
CA ASP A 553 -3.85 15.86 23.66
C ASP A 553 -3.77 14.57 22.86
N VAL A 554 -4.23 14.60 21.58
CA VAL A 554 -4.43 13.38 20.78
C VAL A 554 -3.46 13.28 19.59
N ALA A 555 -3.16 14.40 18.92
CA ALA A 555 -2.30 14.38 17.74
C ALA A 555 -0.81 14.52 18.11
N ALA A 556 -0.43 15.32 19.08
CA ALA A 556 0.96 15.47 19.51
C ALA A 556 1.59 14.14 19.99
N PRO A 557 0.93 13.32 20.87
CA PRO A 557 1.49 12.01 21.23
C PRO A 557 1.51 11.03 20.07
N LEU A 558 0.55 11.10 19.13
CA LEU A 558 0.58 10.28 17.91
C LEU A 558 1.78 10.62 17.02
N PHE A 559 2.10 11.92 16.86
CA PHE A 559 3.31 12.35 16.20
C PHE A 559 4.56 11.69 16.79
N ALA A 560 4.74 11.75 18.12
CA ALA A 560 5.91 11.15 18.79
C ALA A 560 5.98 9.63 18.56
N ARG A 561 4.85 8.92 18.68
CA ARG A 561 4.78 7.46 18.44
C ARG A 561 5.13 7.05 17.01
N ILE A 562 4.95 7.92 16.03
CA ILE A 562 5.32 7.68 14.62
C ILE A 562 6.76 8.14 14.36
N ALA A 563 7.13 9.33 14.81
CA ALA A 563 8.42 9.94 14.50
C ALA A 563 9.59 9.18 15.15
N GLU A 564 9.47 8.76 16.40
CA GLU A 564 10.55 8.07 17.11
C GLU A 564 10.99 6.74 16.43
N PRO A 565 10.09 5.81 16.05
CA PRO A 565 10.48 4.63 15.29
C PRO A 565 11.02 4.97 13.89
N ALA A 566 10.52 6.04 13.24
CA ALA A 566 11.02 6.47 11.95
C ALA A 566 12.48 6.95 12.05
N LEU A 567 12.84 7.73 13.08
CA LEU A 567 14.22 8.16 13.34
C LEU A 567 15.14 6.96 13.56
N ARG A 568 14.70 5.99 14.37
CA ARG A 568 15.45 4.75 14.58
C ARG A 568 15.64 3.95 13.29
N ARG A 569 14.60 3.83 12.48
CA ARG A 569 14.64 3.14 11.18
C ARG A 569 15.63 3.81 10.21
N LEU A 570 15.69 5.13 10.24
CA LEU A 570 16.58 5.93 9.39
C LEU A 570 17.98 6.12 10.00
N ALA A 571 18.25 5.52 11.18
CA ALA A 571 19.51 5.64 11.91
C ALA A 571 19.92 7.09 12.18
N VAL A 572 18.93 7.97 12.46
CA VAL A 572 19.18 9.38 12.75
C VAL A 572 19.77 9.52 14.15
N PRO A 573 20.96 10.13 14.30
CA PRO A 573 21.58 10.32 15.62
C PRO A 573 20.78 11.33 16.46
N SER A 574 20.81 11.13 17.78
CA SER A 574 20.25 12.07 18.77
C SER A 574 20.95 13.41 18.69
N ASP A 575 20.21 14.51 18.71
CA ASP A 575 20.72 15.88 18.76
C ASP A 575 20.63 16.53 20.17
N ASP A 576 20.02 15.82 21.12
CA ASP A 576 20.00 16.23 22.55
C ASP A 576 20.21 15.01 23.47
N PRO A 577 21.46 14.50 23.60
CA PRO A 577 21.73 13.34 24.43
C PRO A 577 21.45 13.59 25.93
N THR A 578 21.38 14.82 26.38
CA THR A 578 21.06 15.14 27.79
C THR A 578 19.61 14.82 28.15
N ARG A 579 18.71 14.85 27.19
CA ARG A 579 17.30 14.42 27.38
C ARG A 579 17.15 12.91 27.49
N VAL A 580 18.06 12.12 26.94
CA VAL A 580 18.07 10.65 27.10
C VAL A 580 18.33 10.29 28.55
N LEU A 581 19.28 10.94 29.19
CA LEU A 581 19.64 10.69 30.61
C LEU A 581 18.51 11.05 31.57
N ARG A 582 17.70 12.08 31.26
CA ARG A 582 16.53 12.44 32.08
C ARG A 582 15.34 11.49 31.91
N ALA A 583 15.17 10.90 30.71
CA ALA A 583 14.14 9.92 30.45
C ALA A 583 14.49 8.51 30.94
N ALA A 584 15.79 8.21 31.11
CA ALA A 584 16.28 6.93 31.64
C ALA A 584 16.19 6.76 33.15
N ALA A 585 15.76 7.80 33.91
CA ALA A 585 15.35 7.60 35.30
C ALA A 585 13.96 6.92 35.29
N PRO A 586 13.83 5.63 35.58
CA PRO A 586 12.51 5.01 35.59
C PRO A 586 11.66 5.67 36.68
N PRO A 587 10.40 6.04 36.42
CA PRO A 587 9.44 6.15 37.50
C PRO A 587 9.48 4.81 38.22
N ALA A 588 9.62 4.83 39.53
CA ALA A 588 9.66 3.62 40.35
C ALA A 588 8.59 2.65 39.82
N ALA A 589 9.05 1.57 39.25
CA ALA A 589 8.18 0.61 38.59
C ALA A 589 7.18 0.08 39.61
N ARG A 590 5.94 0.55 39.52
CA ARG A 590 4.82 -0.27 39.98
C ARG A 590 4.84 -1.50 39.05
N VAL A 591 5.40 -2.57 39.57
CA VAL A 591 5.28 -3.89 38.95
C VAL A 591 3.78 -4.20 38.94
N MET A 592 3.12 -3.96 37.81
CA MET A 592 1.82 -4.55 37.55
C MET A 592 2.07 -6.00 37.17
N PRO A 593 1.47 -6.99 37.85
CA PRO A 593 1.58 -8.37 37.42
C PRO A 593 0.98 -8.50 36.02
N ALA A 594 1.80 -8.96 35.08
CA ALA A 594 1.33 -9.27 33.74
C ALA A 594 0.52 -10.57 33.80
N SER A 595 -0.80 -10.44 33.91
CA SER A 595 -1.72 -11.56 33.73
C SER A 595 -1.79 -11.89 32.23
N TYR A 596 -0.90 -12.77 31.75
CA TYR A 596 -0.97 -13.31 30.39
C TYR A 596 -1.94 -14.50 30.40
N VAL A 597 -3.13 -14.31 29.84
CA VAL A 597 -4.07 -15.39 29.50
C VAL A 597 -3.95 -15.63 27.99
N PRO A 598 -3.41 -16.75 27.54
CA PRO A 598 -3.39 -17.10 26.13
C PRO A 598 -4.80 -17.49 25.67
N ALA A 599 -5.30 -16.81 24.66
CA ALA A 599 -6.65 -16.99 24.09
C ALA A 599 -6.79 -18.26 23.20
N ASN A 600 -6.01 -19.30 23.38
CA ASN A 600 -6.22 -20.61 22.75
C ASN A 600 -5.40 -21.68 23.49
N ALA A 601 -5.88 -22.14 24.64
CA ALA A 601 -5.39 -23.37 25.25
C ALA A 601 -6.30 -24.53 24.82
N PRO A 602 -5.75 -25.62 24.27
CA PRO A 602 -6.54 -26.85 24.13
C PRO A 602 -6.90 -27.41 25.52
N ALA A 603 -8.09 -28.00 25.63
CA ALA A 603 -8.65 -28.55 26.84
C ALA A 603 -7.68 -29.48 27.57
N ALA A 604 -7.74 -29.44 28.90
CA ALA A 604 -6.92 -30.22 29.81
C ALA A 604 -6.99 -31.72 29.48
N SER A 605 -5.84 -32.40 29.47
CA SER A 605 -5.74 -33.84 29.56
C SER A 605 -5.93 -34.27 31.04
N ASP A 606 -6.61 -35.38 31.25
CA ASP A 606 -7.08 -35.95 32.55
C ASP A 606 -6.01 -36.38 33.58
N ASP A 607 -4.86 -35.71 33.65
CA ASP A 607 -3.78 -35.95 34.63
C ASP A 607 -3.57 -34.75 35.57
N ASP A 608 -4.62 -34.10 36.03
CA ASP A 608 -4.52 -33.03 37.03
C ASP A 608 -4.69 -33.61 38.45
N ASP A 609 -3.56 -34.02 39.04
CA ASP A 609 -3.50 -34.55 40.42
C ASP A 609 -3.53 -33.45 41.48
N GLY A 610 -3.76 -32.17 41.12
CA GLY A 610 -3.80 -31.03 42.05
C GLY A 610 -2.43 -30.74 42.70
N ARG A 611 -1.33 -31.25 42.16
CA ARG A 611 0.02 -31.11 42.69
C ARG A 611 0.92 -30.29 41.77
N MET A 612 1.89 -29.60 42.42
CA MET A 612 2.90 -28.77 41.72
C MET A 612 3.84 -29.65 40.88
N PRO A 613 3.94 -29.46 39.57
CA PRO A 613 4.90 -30.21 38.74
C PRO A 613 6.35 -29.78 39.01
N ASP A 614 7.32 -30.67 38.75
CA ASP A 614 8.73 -30.29 38.76
C ASP A 614 9.07 -29.48 37.49
N LEU A 615 9.38 -28.21 37.68
CA LEU A 615 9.69 -27.25 36.61
C LEU A 615 11.20 -26.97 36.51
N ARG A 616 12.02 -27.52 37.41
CA ARG A 616 13.46 -27.31 37.41
C ARG A 616 14.11 -27.84 36.15
N GLY A 617 15.10 -27.11 35.62
CA GLY A 617 15.78 -27.44 34.38
C GLY A 617 15.02 -27.01 33.09
N ARG A 618 13.73 -26.65 33.18
CA ARG A 618 12.95 -26.16 32.05
C ARG A 618 13.31 -24.72 31.71
N SER A 619 13.09 -24.32 30.47
CA SER A 619 13.19 -22.88 30.09
C SER A 619 12.10 -22.06 30.78
N ALA A 620 12.35 -20.77 30.98
CA ALA A 620 11.37 -19.84 31.56
C ALA A 620 10.00 -19.92 30.87
N ARG A 621 9.99 -20.05 29.54
CA ARG A 621 8.76 -20.12 28.70
C ARG A 621 8.00 -21.44 28.96
N GLU A 622 8.69 -22.59 28.94
CA GLU A 622 8.07 -23.91 29.16
C GLU A 622 7.51 -24.02 30.57
N ALA A 623 8.26 -23.56 31.56
CA ALA A 623 7.85 -23.58 32.95
C ALA A 623 6.64 -22.70 33.22
N ALA A 624 6.62 -21.48 32.66
CA ALA A 624 5.49 -20.56 32.75
C ALA A 624 4.21 -21.13 32.10
N ILE A 625 4.32 -21.73 30.92
CA ILE A 625 3.18 -22.38 30.25
C ILE A 625 2.65 -23.57 31.10
N THR A 626 3.53 -24.39 31.66
CA THR A 626 3.12 -25.55 32.44
C THR A 626 2.42 -25.12 33.74
N ALA A 627 2.94 -24.12 34.45
CA ALA A 627 2.32 -23.59 35.65
C ALA A 627 1.00 -22.88 35.38
N ALA A 628 0.92 -22.08 34.28
CA ALA A 628 -0.29 -21.38 33.87
C ALA A 628 -1.43 -22.35 33.48
N ARG A 629 -1.11 -23.51 32.88
CA ARG A 629 -2.09 -24.57 32.57
C ARG A 629 -2.76 -25.15 33.80
N ARG A 630 -2.10 -25.07 34.96
CA ARG A 630 -2.62 -25.51 36.28
C ARG A 630 -3.25 -24.35 37.08
N GLY A 631 -3.51 -23.23 36.41
CA GLY A 631 -4.17 -22.08 37.03
C GLY A 631 -3.30 -21.24 37.96
N LEU A 632 -1.96 -21.46 37.97
CA LEU A 632 -1.04 -20.76 38.85
C LEU A 632 -0.64 -19.39 38.30
N VAL A 633 -0.47 -18.41 39.18
CA VAL A 633 0.07 -17.07 38.84
C VAL A 633 1.59 -17.14 38.91
N VAL A 634 2.29 -16.99 37.79
CA VAL A 634 3.72 -17.21 37.68
C VAL A 634 4.52 -15.93 37.90
N GLU A 635 5.45 -15.94 38.85
CA GLU A 635 6.45 -14.91 39.06
C GLU A 635 7.84 -15.45 38.64
N LEU A 636 8.49 -14.80 37.68
CA LEU A 636 9.82 -15.15 37.19
C LEU A 636 10.88 -14.24 37.78
N LYS A 637 11.94 -14.79 38.37
CA LYS A 637 13.08 -14.03 38.87
C LYS A 637 14.36 -14.52 38.22
N GLY A 638 15.08 -13.65 37.52
CA GLY A 638 16.34 -14.01 36.84
C GLY A 638 16.13 -14.28 35.33
N SER A 639 17.10 -14.97 34.70
CA SER A 639 17.06 -15.34 33.28
C SER A 639 17.78 -16.66 33.03
N GLY A 640 17.22 -17.49 32.12
CA GLY A 640 17.80 -18.79 31.76
C GLY A 640 16.83 -19.94 32.01
N ARG A 641 17.32 -20.98 32.76
CA ARG A 641 16.52 -22.14 33.13
C ARG A 641 16.10 -22.07 34.58
N VAL A 642 15.00 -22.70 34.95
CA VAL A 642 14.50 -22.77 36.32
C VAL A 642 15.52 -23.58 37.17
N VAL A 643 16.04 -22.96 38.22
CA VAL A 643 16.94 -23.58 39.18
C VAL A 643 16.25 -23.87 40.52
N ASP A 644 15.23 -23.06 40.87
CA ASP A 644 14.41 -23.24 42.05
C ASP A 644 12.94 -22.84 41.77
N GLN A 645 12.00 -23.46 42.52
CA GLN A 645 10.57 -23.20 42.38
C GLN A 645 9.88 -23.20 43.74
N ARG A 646 8.88 -22.36 43.87
CA ARG A 646 7.96 -22.33 45.02
C ARG A 646 6.52 -22.15 44.52
N PRO A 647 5.58 -23.04 44.87
CA PRO A 647 5.71 -24.23 45.76
C PRO A 647 6.68 -25.28 45.22
N GLU A 648 7.19 -26.12 46.14
CA GLU A 648 8.07 -27.26 45.77
C GLU A 648 7.29 -28.28 44.92
N ALA A 649 8.04 -29.06 44.13
CA ALA A 649 7.45 -30.12 43.30
C ALA A 649 6.69 -31.13 44.19
N GLY A 650 5.46 -31.47 43.81
CA GLY A 650 4.58 -32.38 44.59
C GLY A 650 3.73 -31.70 45.66
N ALA A 651 3.94 -30.42 45.97
CA ALA A 651 3.08 -29.66 46.89
C ALA A 651 1.66 -29.51 46.34
N ALA A 652 0.64 -29.54 47.21
CA ALA A 652 -0.74 -29.29 46.80
C ALA A 652 -0.88 -27.84 46.31
N ILE A 653 -1.59 -27.65 45.18
CA ILE A 653 -1.80 -26.36 44.54
C ILE A 653 -3.30 -26.10 44.29
N GLU A 654 -3.67 -24.83 44.37
CA GLU A 654 -5.02 -24.35 44.04
C GLU A 654 -4.95 -23.32 42.91
N ALA A 655 -5.99 -23.25 42.10
CA ALA A 655 -6.07 -22.25 41.04
C ALA A 655 -6.02 -20.80 41.61
N GLY A 656 -5.15 -19.98 41.05
CA GLY A 656 -4.88 -18.62 41.56
C GLY A 656 -3.72 -18.51 42.52
N MET A 657 -3.10 -19.63 42.96
CA MET A 657 -1.92 -19.61 43.82
C MET A 657 -0.70 -19.07 43.10
N SER A 658 0.13 -18.25 43.80
CA SER A 658 1.39 -17.72 43.24
C SER A 658 2.45 -18.81 43.13
N CYS A 659 3.10 -18.88 41.96
CA CYS A 659 4.20 -19.78 41.67
C CYS A 659 5.46 -18.97 41.32
N ARG A 660 6.44 -18.94 42.18
CA ARG A 660 7.71 -18.26 41.93
C ARG A 660 8.73 -19.22 41.35
N LEU A 661 9.37 -18.81 40.26
CA LEU A 661 10.42 -19.56 39.57
C LEU A 661 11.70 -18.72 39.53
N ASP A 662 12.74 -19.19 40.17
CA ASP A 662 14.07 -18.56 40.13
C ASP A 662 14.87 -19.17 38.96
N LEU A 663 15.45 -18.31 38.11
CA LEU A 663 16.10 -18.68 36.85
C LEU A 663 17.59 -18.35 36.90
N ALA A 664 18.43 -19.25 36.35
CA ALA A 664 19.86 -19.00 36.16
C ALA A 664 20.33 -19.42 34.77
N ARG A 665 21.39 -18.77 34.26
CA ARG A 665 22.07 -19.19 33.03
C ARG A 665 22.94 -20.43 33.30
N PRO A 666 23.14 -21.32 32.32
CA PRO A 666 24.06 -22.44 32.46
C PRO A 666 25.45 -21.93 32.83
N GLY A 667 26.01 -22.32 34.02
CA GLY A 667 27.32 -21.92 34.53
C GLY A 667 27.34 -20.76 35.52
N GLY A 668 26.18 -20.15 35.90
CA GLY A 668 26.09 -19.13 36.94
C GLY A 668 25.57 -19.67 38.25
N GLN A 669 26.25 -19.36 39.39
CA GLN A 669 25.75 -19.66 40.73
C GLN A 669 24.45 -18.88 40.98
N ALA A 670 23.49 -19.51 41.69
CA ALA A 670 22.26 -18.88 42.11
C ALA A 670 22.54 -17.64 43.00
N PRO A 671 21.83 -16.52 42.86
CA PRO A 671 21.92 -15.41 43.77
C PRO A 671 21.42 -15.85 45.16
N ARG A 672 22.24 -15.64 46.20
CA ARG A 672 21.88 -15.82 47.61
C ARG A 672 20.79 -14.86 48.05
#